data_8870878ef9a646bc4ee239a69bc3dff4
#
_entry.id   8870878ef9a646bc4ee239a69bc3dff4
#
_cell.length_a   1.000
_cell.length_b   1.000
_cell.length_c   1.000
_cell.angle_alpha   90.00
_cell.angle_beta   90.00
_cell.angle_gamma   90.00
#
_symmetry.space_group_name_H-M   'P 1'
#
loop_
_entity.id
_entity.type
_entity.pdbx_description
1 polymer ?
#
loop_
_entity_poly.entity_id
_entity_poly.type
_entity_poly.pdbx_seq_one_letter_code
_entity_poly.pdbx_strand_id
1 'polypeptide(L)'
;MQFLTRISALALTIALAAPGHAQDAAPDTGQGGTGGEALPENAIIVTGERIRGEVETEVPPVVELDEDDIAAYGADSLADLVEQLAPQTGSASGRGSGRPVFLVNGRRVSGFREFRRYPPEAIVKVQVFPEEVALQYGYPADQRVINFILKDNFSSREVELEYGQPTRGGRSNGEVEYSQLTINGGDRLLFGAEFNSSSLLSEAERDIIQTASNTPTVAGDPDPAEFRSLASDSEGIELETTWNTTFGEGARVPSLSVNANLDRSFSRSLSGLDTVLLTDPDGNSQLRAIDDDPITRRTRSTTASLGSSFNAPIDDWDLALTVDATRGWNTTWTDQRRDTAALVAAAAAGEIDIAGDLGPLAGGGIEQADSRTYTLDSLLTLTGRPILLPSGEVNVTAKTGFNLDGIDSEDTRNPGVETSLDRRELLAGLNLAIPLASAREGFLAPLGELTLDLGGGVEDLSDFGLLTNWNAGLNWRPSDSLSLQASYSVREQAPGIAQLGNPQIVDLNVPVYDFTTGDTVLANVVTGGNPDLLAETQRDIKLAASYDFDLFDRSNFRVEYVRNRSDDVTESFPLLTPAIEAAFPDRVTRESGQLVELDRRAVTFAERGSSRIRYGFNFFGRVGSESEGGSRSGRGGMMARIASAAAGSGAQSQGQGQGPGGGTSDRARFQQLREQFCSSEGQPDISQLPERMQQRLRGENGEVDPERVAQARERICSADGMQAREEMEAARIRLCTGWNPADPAASTPVDLAALPERVRERLAGPDGQVDPERLNQLRARVCAAPGGERGPGGEGSDAGESPAAGGETRGGGGRGRGGGGGSGGPGGGQGRWNLSVYHTIELENYAVIANGIPQLDLLGGDALSGSGVNRHNVTMEGGLFHNGLGARLSANYASGSQVDNLSFHDLATFDLRLFMNLEQQQWLAGDNPGFLKGARLSLRVDNLFDAQQRVTDETGTVPLSYQPWLVDPLGRTFEIEFRKVF
;
A
#
# COMPACT_ATOMS: atom_id res chain seq x y z
N MET A 1 26.86 29.23 -7.90
CA MET A 1 26.01 30.16 -8.69
C MET A 1 26.49 30.34 -10.14
N GLN A 2 27.77 30.32 -10.45
CA GLN A 2 28.25 30.38 -11.85
C GLN A 2 28.19 29.04 -12.62
N PHE A 3 28.07 27.91 -11.93
CA PHE A 3 27.95 26.56 -12.52
C PHE A 3 26.53 26.23 -12.98
N LEU A 4 25.53 26.66 -12.22
CA LEU A 4 24.11 26.46 -12.57
C LEU A 4 23.68 27.27 -13.83
N THR A 5 24.30 28.44 -14.05
CA THR A 5 24.03 29.24 -15.26
C THR A 5 24.62 28.63 -16.55
N ARG A 6 25.65 27.76 -16.41
CA ARG A 6 26.23 27.09 -17.60
C ARG A 6 25.51 25.77 -17.95
N ILE A 7 24.91 25.08 -16.98
CA ILE A 7 24.14 23.86 -17.23
C ILE A 7 22.76 24.21 -17.84
N SER A 8 22.11 25.30 -17.38
CA SER A 8 20.88 25.79 -17.99
C SER A 8 21.06 26.24 -19.45
N ALA A 9 22.25 26.77 -19.81
CA ALA A 9 22.57 27.15 -21.18
C ALA A 9 22.80 25.94 -22.09
N LEU A 10 23.30 24.80 -21.55
CA LEU A 10 23.57 23.61 -22.35
C LEU A 10 22.27 22.82 -22.64
N ALA A 11 21.34 22.75 -21.69
CA ALA A 11 20.02 22.13 -21.93
C ALA A 11 19.16 22.94 -22.93
N LEU A 12 19.30 24.26 -22.91
CA LEU A 12 18.54 25.14 -23.83
C LEU A 12 19.15 25.17 -25.26
N THR A 13 20.45 24.88 -25.42
CA THR A 13 21.11 24.89 -26.75
C THR A 13 20.87 23.59 -27.54
N ILE A 14 20.53 22.48 -26.92
CA ILE A 14 20.17 21.24 -27.63
C ILE A 14 18.75 21.33 -28.20
N ALA A 15 17.85 22.13 -27.61
CA ALA A 15 16.47 22.31 -28.07
C ALA A 15 16.32 23.30 -29.26
N LEU A 16 17.38 23.99 -29.66
CA LEU A 16 17.30 25.07 -30.69
C LEU A 16 17.99 24.72 -32.02
N ALA A 17 18.47 23.50 -32.23
CA ALA A 17 19.11 23.10 -33.49
C ALA A 17 18.29 22.05 -34.26
N ALA A 18 17.07 22.42 -34.68
CA ALA A 18 16.36 21.70 -35.75
C ALA A 18 16.26 22.61 -36.98
N PRO A 19 16.83 22.28 -38.16
CA PRO A 19 16.65 23.05 -39.37
C PRO A 19 15.29 22.72 -39.97
N GLY A 20 14.46 23.70 -40.07
CA GLY A 20 13.24 23.66 -40.89
C GLY A 20 13.57 23.61 -42.38
N HIS A 21 13.06 22.61 -43.07
CA HIS A 21 12.80 22.70 -44.51
C HIS A 21 11.40 22.17 -44.76
N ALA A 22 10.49 23.13 -44.96
CA ALA A 22 9.25 22.90 -45.64
C ALA A 22 9.53 22.91 -47.14
N GLN A 23 9.11 21.87 -47.85
CA GLN A 23 8.88 21.94 -49.28
C GLN A 23 7.56 21.25 -49.62
N ASP A 24 6.65 22.05 -50.15
CA ASP A 24 5.38 21.66 -50.77
C ASP A 24 5.60 20.65 -51.89
N ALA A 25 4.80 19.60 -51.92
CA ALA A 25 4.50 18.84 -53.14
C ALA A 25 3.02 18.46 -53.17
N ALA A 26 2.35 18.84 -54.19
CA ALA A 26 0.96 18.61 -54.50
C ALA A 26 0.64 17.13 -54.82
N PRO A 27 -0.64 16.71 -54.76
CA PRO A 27 -1.01 15.32 -54.87
C PRO A 27 -1.02 14.81 -56.32
N ASP A 28 -0.43 13.65 -56.52
CA ASP A 28 -0.56 12.89 -57.77
C ASP A 28 -1.57 11.78 -57.64
N THR A 29 -2.58 11.81 -58.49
CA THR A 29 -3.60 10.80 -58.63
C THR A 29 -3.12 9.71 -59.56
N GLY A 30 -2.89 8.49 -59.05
CA GLY A 30 -2.53 7.33 -59.86
C GLY A 30 -3.30 6.10 -59.42
N GLN A 31 -4.22 5.69 -60.23
CA GLN A 31 -4.97 4.44 -60.16
C GLN A 31 -4.09 3.20 -60.42
N GLY A 32 -4.40 2.08 -59.73
CA GLY A 32 -4.38 0.78 -60.38
C GLY A 32 -3.56 -0.32 -59.71
N GLY A 33 -4.26 -1.38 -59.27
CA GLY A 33 -3.73 -2.70 -59.35
C GLY A 33 -3.87 -3.63 -58.20
N THR A 34 -5.04 -4.16 -57.96
CA THR A 34 -5.44 -5.59 -57.74
C THR A 34 -4.47 -6.54 -57.07
N GLY A 35 -4.92 -7.12 -55.96
CA GLY A 35 -4.40 -8.38 -55.40
C GLY A 35 -4.61 -8.50 -53.89
N GLY A 36 -5.81 -8.24 -53.38
CA GLY A 36 -6.14 -8.59 -52.01
C GLY A 36 -6.84 -9.95 -51.99
N GLU A 37 -6.22 -10.95 -51.40
CA GLU A 37 -6.91 -12.17 -50.98
C GLU A 37 -8.06 -11.80 -50.06
N ALA A 38 -9.28 -12.14 -50.43
CA ALA A 38 -10.46 -11.93 -49.62
C ALA A 38 -10.37 -12.82 -48.38
N LEU A 39 -10.33 -12.20 -47.23
CA LEU A 39 -10.52 -12.87 -45.94
C LEU A 39 -11.89 -13.58 -45.92
N PRO A 40 -12.04 -14.72 -45.25
CA PRO A 40 -13.31 -15.48 -45.25
C PRO A 40 -14.42 -14.62 -44.59
N GLU A 41 -15.59 -14.64 -45.18
CA GLU A 41 -16.79 -13.83 -44.84
C GLU A 41 -17.31 -13.98 -43.38
N ASN A 42 -16.66 -14.76 -42.56
CA ASN A 42 -17.01 -15.01 -41.15
C ASN A 42 -15.90 -14.65 -40.12
N ALA A 43 -14.88 -13.92 -40.51
CA ALA A 43 -13.91 -13.41 -39.55
C ALA A 43 -14.50 -12.21 -38.81
N ILE A 44 -14.93 -12.39 -37.57
CA ILE A 44 -15.28 -11.31 -36.66
C ILE A 44 -13.94 -10.77 -36.16
N ILE A 45 -13.45 -9.73 -36.79
CA ILE A 45 -12.33 -8.94 -36.25
C ILE A 45 -12.90 -8.11 -35.13
N VAL A 46 -12.70 -8.55 -33.88
CA VAL A 46 -12.93 -7.71 -32.69
C VAL A 46 -11.70 -6.83 -32.54
N THR A 47 -11.70 -5.67 -33.20
CA THR A 47 -10.79 -4.59 -32.86
C THR A 47 -11.32 -3.96 -31.57
N GLY A 48 -10.85 -4.43 -30.40
CA GLY A 48 -10.95 -3.65 -29.17
C GLY A 48 -10.12 -2.38 -29.37
N GLU A 49 -10.75 -1.22 -29.34
CA GLU A 49 -10.04 0.05 -29.29
C GLU A 49 -9.18 0.05 -28.01
N ARG A 50 -7.85 0.01 -28.16
CA ARG A 50 -6.93 0.15 -27.02
C ARG A 50 -7.14 1.52 -26.40
N ILE A 51 -7.26 1.57 -25.09
CA ILE A 51 -7.34 2.83 -24.37
C ILE A 51 -5.99 3.55 -24.54
N ARG A 52 -6.02 4.82 -24.87
CA ARG A 52 -4.82 5.64 -24.99
C ARG A 52 -4.03 5.59 -23.67
N GLY A 53 -2.75 5.24 -23.74
CA GLY A 53 -1.87 5.18 -22.56
C GLY A 53 -1.69 3.79 -21.94
N GLU A 54 -2.30 2.74 -22.50
CA GLU A 54 -1.97 1.36 -22.09
C GLU A 54 -0.55 0.98 -22.52
N VAL A 55 0.12 0.18 -21.67
CA VAL A 55 1.48 -0.32 -21.96
C VAL A 55 1.43 -1.31 -23.11
N GLU A 56 2.33 -1.14 -24.08
CA GLU A 56 2.49 -2.07 -25.19
C GLU A 56 3.43 -3.22 -24.80
N THR A 57 2.86 -4.27 -24.23
CA THR A 57 3.61 -5.49 -23.84
C THR A 57 2.79 -6.74 -24.12
N GLU A 58 3.49 -7.85 -24.32
CA GLU A 58 2.87 -9.18 -24.42
C GLU A 58 2.57 -9.78 -23.04
N VAL A 59 3.20 -9.26 -22.00
CA VAL A 59 3.02 -9.69 -20.61
C VAL A 59 1.79 -9.00 -20.04
N PRO A 60 0.73 -9.74 -19.63
CA PRO A 60 -0.46 -9.13 -19.06
C PRO A 60 -0.19 -8.51 -17.69
N PRO A 61 -0.97 -7.49 -17.29
CA PRO A 61 -0.91 -6.97 -15.95
C PRO A 61 -1.32 -8.04 -14.92
N VAL A 62 -0.64 -8.05 -13.79
CA VAL A 62 -0.96 -8.88 -12.62
C VAL A 62 -2.21 -8.38 -11.91
N VAL A 63 -2.40 -7.05 -11.91
CA VAL A 63 -3.56 -6.35 -11.36
C VAL A 63 -3.98 -5.27 -12.35
N GLU A 64 -5.28 -5.16 -12.57
CA GLU A 64 -5.90 -4.12 -13.37
C GLU A 64 -7.11 -3.57 -12.60
N LEU A 65 -7.14 -2.25 -12.37
CA LEU A 65 -8.20 -1.56 -11.64
C LEU A 65 -8.87 -0.54 -12.56
N ASP A 66 -10.20 -0.59 -12.62
CA ASP A 66 -11.03 0.45 -13.26
C ASP A 66 -11.36 1.60 -12.29
N GLU A 67 -12.06 2.65 -12.76
CA GLU A 67 -12.44 3.80 -11.93
C GLU A 67 -13.26 3.39 -10.69
N ASP A 68 -14.15 2.41 -10.82
CA ASP A 68 -14.97 1.94 -9.73
C ASP A 68 -14.15 1.14 -8.70
N ASP A 69 -13.19 0.33 -9.19
CA ASP A 69 -12.25 -0.40 -8.33
C ASP A 69 -11.36 0.59 -7.56
N ILE A 70 -10.84 1.62 -8.23
CA ILE A 70 -10.01 2.68 -7.63
C ILE A 70 -10.81 3.43 -6.54
N ALA A 71 -12.05 3.80 -6.83
CA ALA A 71 -12.93 4.47 -5.86
C ALA A 71 -13.21 3.60 -4.62
N ALA A 72 -13.23 2.26 -4.77
CA ALA A 72 -13.45 1.33 -3.66
C ALA A 72 -12.26 1.24 -2.70
N TYR A 73 -11.05 1.63 -3.14
CA TYR A 73 -9.91 1.77 -2.25
C TYR A 73 -10.08 2.94 -1.28
N GLY A 74 -10.86 3.97 -1.65
CA GLY A 74 -11.06 5.15 -0.80
C GLY A 74 -9.79 5.94 -0.58
N ALA A 75 -8.84 5.83 -1.49
CA ALA A 75 -7.61 6.60 -1.47
C ALA A 75 -7.91 8.08 -1.70
N ASP A 76 -7.14 8.95 -1.07
CA ASP A 76 -7.28 10.40 -1.19
C ASP A 76 -6.32 10.98 -2.22
N SER A 77 -5.16 10.35 -2.38
CA SER A 77 -4.16 10.68 -3.39
C SER A 77 -3.65 9.42 -4.10
N LEU A 78 -2.85 9.63 -5.15
CA LEU A 78 -2.17 8.52 -5.81
C LEU A 78 -1.11 7.88 -4.89
N ALA A 79 -0.52 8.66 -3.99
CA ALA A 79 0.41 8.13 -2.99
C ALA A 79 -0.29 7.13 -2.06
N ASP A 80 -1.46 7.50 -1.54
CA ASP A 80 -2.27 6.64 -0.67
C ASP A 80 -2.75 5.38 -1.43
N LEU A 81 -3.17 5.52 -2.70
CA LEU A 81 -3.52 4.36 -3.53
C LEU A 81 -2.36 3.37 -3.71
N VAL A 82 -1.15 3.87 -3.98
CA VAL A 82 0.06 3.03 -4.12
C VAL A 82 0.41 2.33 -2.82
N GLU A 83 0.29 3.01 -1.68
CA GLU A 83 0.49 2.42 -0.36
C GLU A 83 -0.50 1.28 -0.10
N GLN A 84 -1.78 1.50 -0.38
CA GLN A 84 -2.82 0.48 -0.24
C GLN A 84 -2.67 -0.69 -1.21
N LEU A 85 -1.97 -0.50 -2.33
CA LEU A 85 -1.63 -1.55 -3.28
C LEU A 85 -0.29 -2.25 -2.95
N ALA A 86 0.44 -1.82 -1.92
CA ALA A 86 1.78 -2.32 -1.60
C ALA A 86 1.88 -3.86 -1.52
N PRO A 87 0.93 -4.61 -0.93
CA PRO A 87 0.99 -6.08 -0.92
C PRO A 87 0.93 -6.70 -2.32
N GLN A 88 0.32 -5.99 -3.29
CA GLN A 88 0.18 -6.43 -4.68
C GLN A 88 1.26 -5.85 -5.60
N THR A 89 1.89 -4.74 -5.22
CA THR A 89 2.88 -4.01 -6.02
C THR A 89 4.31 -4.23 -5.54
N GLY A 90 4.52 -4.68 -4.30
CA GLY A 90 5.83 -5.00 -3.76
C GLY A 90 6.48 -6.18 -4.49
N SER A 91 7.77 -6.07 -4.84
CA SER A 91 8.54 -7.17 -5.38
C SER A 91 8.81 -8.23 -4.31
N ALA A 92 8.68 -9.50 -4.67
CA ALA A 92 9.03 -10.61 -3.78
C ALA A 92 10.54 -10.74 -3.56
N SER A 93 11.37 -10.07 -4.37
CA SER A 93 12.83 -10.17 -4.27
C SER A 93 13.36 -9.69 -2.91
N GLY A 94 12.67 -8.75 -2.27
CA GLY A 94 13.07 -8.18 -0.97
C GLY A 94 14.38 -7.43 -1.01
N ARG A 95 14.82 -7.06 -2.21
CA ARG A 95 15.99 -6.24 -2.44
C ARG A 95 15.61 -4.80 -2.75
N GLY A 96 16.50 -3.88 -2.43
CA GLY A 96 16.34 -2.46 -2.67
C GLY A 96 15.18 -1.85 -1.87
N SER A 97 14.72 -0.68 -2.30
CA SER A 97 13.56 -0.01 -1.72
C SER A 97 12.23 -0.69 -2.04
N GLY A 98 12.24 -1.75 -2.87
CA GLY A 98 11.03 -2.42 -3.35
C GLY A 98 10.09 -1.51 -4.14
N ARG A 99 10.51 -0.28 -4.44
CA ARG A 99 9.67 0.72 -5.12
C ARG A 99 9.44 0.31 -6.57
N PRO A 100 8.18 0.31 -7.03
CA PRO A 100 7.88 0.02 -8.42
C PRO A 100 8.36 1.13 -9.37
N VAL A 101 8.54 0.76 -10.63
CA VAL A 101 8.71 1.70 -11.74
C VAL A 101 7.35 2.29 -12.08
N PHE A 102 7.25 3.60 -12.14
CA PHE A 102 6.01 4.29 -12.43
C PHE A 102 5.95 4.81 -13.85
N LEU A 103 4.78 4.63 -14.45
CA LEU A 103 4.45 5.16 -15.77
C LEU A 103 3.16 5.98 -15.68
N VAL A 104 3.07 7.02 -16.48
CA VAL A 104 1.84 7.80 -16.69
C VAL A 104 1.49 7.76 -18.17
N ASN A 105 0.31 7.24 -18.49
CA ASN A 105 -0.14 7.03 -19.87
C ASN A 105 0.88 6.22 -20.70
N GLY A 106 1.45 5.14 -20.13
CA GLY A 106 2.45 4.27 -20.77
C GLY A 106 3.82 4.89 -20.96
N ARG A 107 4.06 6.09 -20.43
CA ARG A 107 5.31 6.85 -20.61
C ARG A 107 6.10 6.91 -19.31
N ARG A 108 7.41 6.90 -19.45
CA ARG A 108 8.32 7.05 -18.33
C ARG A 108 8.24 8.45 -17.74
N VAL A 109 8.23 8.54 -16.43
CA VAL A 109 8.27 9.77 -15.64
C VAL A 109 9.61 9.90 -14.95
N SER A 110 9.98 11.11 -14.52
CA SER A 110 11.22 11.36 -13.81
C SER A 110 11.23 10.69 -12.42
N GLY A 111 10.07 10.66 -11.75
CA GLY A 111 9.92 10.02 -10.44
C GLY A 111 8.49 10.07 -9.92
N PHE A 112 8.26 9.40 -8.78
CA PHE A 112 6.95 9.36 -8.13
C PHE A 112 6.44 10.75 -7.69
N ARG A 113 7.35 11.66 -7.36
CA ARG A 113 7.03 13.05 -6.98
C ARG A 113 6.26 13.79 -8.06
N GLU A 114 6.43 13.43 -9.36
CA GLU A 114 5.76 14.10 -10.48
C GLU A 114 4.22 14.02 -10.41
N PHE A 115 3.65 12.98 -9.74
CA PHE A 115 2.22 12.70 -9.80
C PHE A 115 1.61 12.13 -8.50
N ARG A 116 2.36 12.03 -7.41
CA ARG A 116 1.90 11.43 -6.14
C ARG A 116 0.65 12.07 -5.56
N ARG A 117 0.45 13.39 -5.81
CA ARG A 117 -0.71 14.16 -5.36
C ARG A 117 -1.85 14.22 -6.38
N TYR A 118 -1.81 13.39 -7.43
CA TYR A 118 -2.97 13.34 -8.31
C TYR A 118 -4.14 12.71 -7.56
N PRO A 119 -5.33 13.35 -7.62
CA PRO A 119 -6.52 12.75 -7.05
C PRO A 119 -6.90 11.48 -7.82
N PRO A 120 -7.36 10.41 -7.14
CA PRO A 120 -7.78 9.17 -7.78
C PRO A 120 -8.86 9.38 -8.85
N GLU A 121 -9.67 10.41 -8.71
CA GLU A 121 -10.70 10.82 -9.67
C GLU A 121 -10.14 11.25 -11.04
N ALA A 122 -8.86 11.57 -11.12
CA ALA A 122 -8.17 11.89 -12.38
C ALA A 122 -7.78 10.65 -13.19
N ILE A 123 -7.92 9.44 -12.61
CA ILE A 123 -7.44 8.18 -13.18
C ILE A 123 -8.60 7.42 -13.80
N VAL A 124 -8.37 6.86 -14.99
CA VAL A 124 -9.29 5.95 -15.69
C VAL A 124 -8.99 4.50 -15.33
N LYS A 125 -7.69 4.16 -15.21
CA LYS A 125 -7.24 2.78 -15.05
C LYS A 125 -5.86 2.70 -14.42
N VAL A 126 -5.64 1.69 -13.59
CA VAL A 126 -4.32 1.32 -13.07
C VAL A 126 -3.95 -0.06 -13.56
N GLN A 127 -2.73 -0.23 -14.05
CA GLN A 127 -2.19 -1.51 -14.49
C GLN A 127 -0.90 -1.80 -13.71
N VAL A 128 -0.83 -2.94 -13.04
CA VAL A 128 0.37 -3.41 -12.35
C VAL A 128 0.96 -4.58 -13.12
N PHE A 129 2.18 -4.44 -13.61
CA PHE A 129 2.89 -5.45 -14.38
C PHE A 129 3.97 -6.13 -13.54
N PRO A 130 4.33 -7.38 -13.90
CA PRO A 130 5.44 -8.06 -13.26
C PRO A 130 6.79 -7.39 -13.59
N GLU A 131 7.82 -7.75 -12.85
CA GLU A 131 9.13 -7.09 -12.81
C GLU A 131 9.88 -7.12 -14.15
N GLU A 132 9.63 -8.13 -14.99
CA GLU A 132 10.28 -8.26 -16.30
C GLU A 132 9.89 -7.13 -17.27
N VAL A 133 8.71 -6.51 -17.08
CA VAL A 133 8.29 -5.36 -17.89
C VAL A 133 9.17 -4.14 -17.62
N ALA A 134 9.82 -4.05 -16.46
CA ALA A 134 10.75 -2.96 -16.15
C ALA A 134 11.94 -2.89 -17.13
N LEU A 135 12.36 -4.04 -17.66
CA LEU A 135 13.46 -4.11 -18.65
C LEU A 135 13.17 -3.29 -19.91
N GLN A 136 11.91 -3.19 -20.33
CA GLN A 136 11.49 -2.40 -21.50
C GLN A 136 11.67 -0.88 -21.26
N TYR A 137 11.70 -0.48 -20.00
CA TYR A 137 11.89 0.92 -19.57
C TYR A 137 13.31 1.22 -19.08
N GLY A 138 14.24 0.24 -19.22
CA GLY A 138 15.66 0.40 -18.84
C GLY A 138 15.96 0.14 -17.37
N TYR A 139 14.98 -0.29 -16.57
CA TYR A 139 15.14 -0.64 -15.16
C TYR A 139 15.46 -2.13 -14.97
N PRO A 140 16.05 -2.54 -13.83
CA PRO A 140 16.29 -3.95 -13.55
C PRO A 140 14.98 -4.72 -13.32
N ALA A 141 15.00 -6.05 -13.52
CA ALA A 141 13.84 -6.93 -13.37
C ALA A 141 13.55 -7.33 -11.91
N ASP A 142 13.83 -6.45 -10.97
CA ASP A 142 13.56 -6.58 -9.53
C ASP A 142 12.46 -5.64 -9.03
N GLN A 143 11.92 -4.78 -9.93
CA GLN A 143 10.90 -3.80 -9.65
C GLN A 143 9.66 -4.03 -10.50
N ARG A 144 8.46 -4.03 -9.90
CA ARG A 144 7.20 -4.05 -10.65
C ARG A 144 6.97 -2.73 -11.37
N VAL A 145 6.15 -2.78 -12.43
CA VAL A 145 5.79 -1.57 -13.18
C VAL A 145 4.33 -1.23 -12.91
N ILE A 146 4.05 0.01 -12.54
CA ILE A 146 2.68 0.52 -12.34
C ILE A 146 2.42 1.60 -13.37
N ASN A 147 1.40 1.41 -14.20
CA ASN A 147 0.96 2.39 -15.19
C ASN A 147 -0.36 3.02 -14.76
N PHE A 148 -0.39 4.34 -14.67
CA PHE A 148 -1.59 5.13 -14.42
C PHE A 148 -2.09 5.77 -15.71
N ILE A 149 -3.31 5.43 -16.11
CA ILE A 149 -3.96 6.00 -17.26
C ILE A 149 -4.88 7.11 -16.79
N LEU A 150 -4.59 8.33 -17.21
CA LEU A 150 -5.30 9.53 -16.78
C LEU A 150 -6.47 9.87 -17.71
N LYS A 151 -7.43 10.62 -17.19
CA LYS A 151 -8.49 11.27 -17.97
C LYS A 151 -7.90 12.29 -18.93
N ASP A 152 -8.47 12.42 -20.12
CA ASP A 152 -8.02 13.40 -21.12
C ASP A 152 -8.29 14.85 -20.69
N ASN A 153 -9.36 15.07 -19.92
CA ASN A 153 -9.72 16.39 -19.40
C ASN A 153 -10.17 16.26 -17.95
N PHE A 154 -9.48 16.95 -17.06
CA PHE A 154 -9.79 16.96 -15.64
C PHE A 154 -9.31 18.27 -15.01
N SER A 155 -10.06 18.79 -14.03
CA SER A 155 -9.63 19.94 -13.24
C SER A 155 -10.19 19.83 -11.84
N SER A 156 -9.32 19.93 -10.84
CA SER A 156 -9.68 19.94 -9.43
C SER A 156 -8.86 20.96 -8.65
N ARG A 157 -9.42 21.42 -7.57
CA ARG A 157 -8.73 22.09 -6.47
C ARG A 157 -9.13 21.33 -5.21
N GLU A 158 -8.18 21.06 -4.39
CA GLU A 158 -8.35 20.20 -3.22
C GLU A 158 -7.79 20.87 -1.98
N VAL A 159 -8.47 20.71 -0.87
CA VAL A 159 -7.99 21.03 0.47
C VAL A 159 -8.21 19.82 1.33
N GLU A 160 -7.18 19.40 2.04
CA GLU A 160 -7.20 18.31 3.00
C GLU A 160 -6.76 18.81 4.36
N LEU A 161 -7.45 18.36 5.38
CA LEU A 161 -7.18 18.66 6.78
C LEU A 161 -7.16 17.35 7.54
N GLU A 162 -6.05 17.08 8.20
CA GLU A 162 -5.85 15.86 8.95
C GLU A 162 -5.49 16.18 10.40
N TYR A 163 -6.01 15.38 11.33
CA TYR A 163 -5.67 15.40 12.74
C TYR A 163 -5.65 14.01 13.32
N GLY A 164 -4.51 13.65 13.93
CA GLY A 164 -4.31 12.36 14.56
C GLY A 164 -3.73 12.46 15.97
N GLN A 165 -3.99 11.40 16.76
CA GLN A 165 -3.37 11.25 18.08
C GLN A 165 -3.44 9.78 18.55
N PRO A 166 -2.49 9.32 19.40
CA PRO A 166 -2.61 8.06 20.13
C PRO A 166 -3.81 8.09 21.10
N THR A 167 -4.47 6.95 21.27
CA THR A 167 -5.61 6.85 22.23
C THR A 167 -5.21 7.07 23.67
N ARG A 168 -3.92 6.94 24.01
CA ARG A 168 -3.32 7.27 25.30
C ARG A 168 -2.94 8.75 25.42
N GLY A 169 -3.08 9.55 24.37
CA GLY A 169 -2.67 10.96 24.37
C GLY A 169 -1.16 11.16 24.33
N GLY A 170 -0.72 12.31 24.80
CA GLY A 170 0.69 12.72 24.89
C GLY A 170 1.25 13.27 23.58
N ARG A 171 0.76 12.86 22.43
CA ARG A 171 1.17 13.33 21.10
C ARG A 171 -0.05 13.68 20.24
N SER A 172 0.14 14.65 19.36
CA SER A 172 -0.80 14.93 18.27
C SER A 172 -0.03 15.22 16.99
N ASN A 173 -0.61 14.88 15.86
CA ASN A 173 -0.17 15.26 14.51
C ASN A 173 -1.30 16.02 13.82
N GLY A 174 -0.93 16.95 12.96
CA GLY A 174 -1.86 17.69 12.11
C GLY A 174 -1.23 18.01 10.79
N GLU A 175 -2.04 17.95 9.74
CA GLU A 175 -1.62 18.23 8.37
C GLU A 175 -2.66 19.10 7.67
N VAL A 176 -2.16 19.99 6.83
CA VAL A 176 -2.96 20.82 5.92
C VAL A 176 -2.34 20.72 4.54
N GLU A 177 -3.10 20.19 3.60
CA GLU A 177 -2.69 20.10 2.22
C GLU A 177 -3.60 20.94 1.31
N TYR A 178 -2.99 21.55 0.30
CA TYR A 178 -3.66 22.16 -0.85
C TYR A 178 -3.07 21.60 -2.13
N SER A 179 -3.90 21.14 -3.04
CA SER A 179 -3.49 20.76 -4.39
C SER A 179 -4.40 21.36 -5.46
N GLN A 180 -3.83 21.59 -6.64
CA GLN A 180 -4.57 21.98 -7.83
C GLN A 180 -4.01 21.22 -9.03
N LEU A 181 -4.87 20.44 -9.69
CA LEU A 181 -4.55 19.71 -10.92
C LEU A 181 -5.43 20.18 -12.06
N THR A 182 -4.80 20.41 -13.20
CA THR A 182 -5.51 20.68 -14.48
C THR A 182 -4.92 19.78 -15.55
N ILE A 183 -5.77 19.01 -16.23
CA ILE A 183 -5.44 18.18 -17.39
C ILE A 183 -6.27 18.66 -18.57
N ASN A 184 -5.64 18.92 -19.72
CA ASN A 184 -6.29 19.33 -20.94
C ASN A 184 -5.62 18.62 -22.13
N GLY A 185 -6.16 17.47 -22.53
CA GLY A 185 -5.56 16.62 -23.54
C GLY A 185 -4.22 16.05 -23.07
N GLY A 186 -3.11 16.49 -23.70
CA GLY A 186 -1.76 16.07 -23.28
C GLY A 186 -1.09 16.99 -22.27
N ASP A 187 -1.66 18.15 -22.01
CA ASP A 187 -1.08 19.16 -21.13
C ASP A 187 -1.56 18.98 -19.69
N ARG A 188 -0.66 19.11 -18.74
CA ARG A 188 -0.97 18.95 -17.31
C ARG A 188 -0.23 20.00 -16.49
N LEU A 189 -0.90 20.54 -15.49
CA LEU A 189 -0.32 21.43 -14.49
C LEU A 189 -0.79 21.00 -13.11
N LEU A 190 0.17 20.64 -12.24
CA LEU A 190 -0.04 20.37 -10.83
C LEU A 190 0.67 21.45 -10.01
N PHE A 191 0.04 21.90 -8.96
CA PHE A 191 0.64 22.65 -7.87
C PHE A 191 0.16 22.04 -6.56
N GLY A 192 1.09 21.78 -5.61
CA GLY A 192 0.83 21.24 -4.29
C GLY A 192 1.57 22.02 -3.22
N ALA A 193 0.96 22.15 -2.06
CA ALA A 193 1.56 22.70 -0.85
C ALA A 193 1.02 21.95 0.37
N GLU A 194 1.92 21.54 1.25
CA GLU A 194 1.63 20.81 2.47
C GLU A 194 2.35 21.45 3.65
N PHE A 195 1.67 21.49 4.77
CA PHE A 195 2.25 21.81 6.08
C PHE A 195 1.83 20.73 7.06
N ASN A 196 2.83 20.14 7.74
CA ASN A 196 2.61 19.14 8.79
C ASN A 196 3.30 19.55 10.09
N SER A 197 2.74 19.11 11.23
CA SER A 197 3.29 19.35 12.54
C SER A 197 2.93 18.21 13.49
N SER A 198 3.91 17.78 14.29
CA SER A 198 3.72 16.75 15.31
C SER A 198 4.29 17.23 16.64
N SER A 199 3.57 16.97 17.73
CA SER A 199 4.08 17.29 19.09
C SER A 199 5.01 16.20 19.62
N LEU A 200 5.86 16.56 20.57
CA LEU A 200 6.75 15.62 21.28
C LEU A 200 5.93 14.63 22.12
N LEU A 201 6.47 13.43 22.32
CA LEU A 201 5.99 12.43 23.26
C LEU A 201 7.14 12.06 24.20
N SER A 202 6.95 12.22 25.51
CA SER A 202 7.98 11.90 26.52
C SER A 202 7.83 10.48 27.08
N GLU A 203 8.89 9.96 27.71
CA GLU A 203 8.86 8.69 28.44
C GLU A 203 7.89 8.71 29.62
N ALA A 204 7.76 9.85 30.32
CA ALA A 204 6.82 10.01 31.43
C ALA A 204 5.36 9.82 31.02
N GLU A 205 5.00 10.14 29.77
CA GLU A 205 3.65 9.96 29.24
C GLU A 205 3.34 8.49 28.88
N ARG A 206 4.32 7.61 29.03
CA ARG A 206 4.20 6.17 28.77
C ARG A 206 4.62 5.30 29.97
N ASP A 207 4.81 5.90 31.12
CA ASP A 207 5.19 5.20 32.36
C ASP A 207 6.45 4.33 32.18
N ILE A 208 7.43 4.79 31.39
CA ILE A 208 8.68 4.05 31.13
C ILE A 208 9.49 3.93 32.42
N ILE A 209 9.81 2.70 32.79
CA ILE A 209 10.65 2.39 33.96
C ILE A 209 12.09 2.77 33.63
N GLN A 210 12.65 3.69 34.41
CA GLN A 210 14.03 4.15 34.27
C GLN A 210 15.03 3.14 34.84
N THR A 211 16.24 3.10 34.28
CA THR A 211 17.33 2.34 34.90
C THR A 211 17.77 2.99 36.21
N ALA A 212 18.28 2.19 37.15
CA ALA A 212 18.78 2.71 38.41
C ALA A 212 19.95 3.71 38.22
N SER A 213 20.73 3.55 37.16
CA SER A 213 21.83 4.46 36.81
C SER A 213 21.37 5.79 36.22
N ASN A 214 20.08 5.94 35.92
CA ASN A 214 19.49 7.17 35.37
C ASN A 214 18.44 7.80 36.31
N THR A 215 18.18 7.20 37.48
CA THR A 215 17.17 7.69 38.41
C THR A 215 17.86 8.45 39.53
N PRO A 216 17.71 9.80 39.62
CA PRO A 216 18.27 10.58 40.73
C PRO A 216 17.82 10.02 42.07
N THR A 217 18.74 10.03 43.04
CA THR A 217 18.50 9.46 44.38
C THR A 217 18.05 10.48 45.41
N VAL A 218 18.14 11.80 45.08
CA VAL A 218 17.73 12.89 45.95
C VAL A 218 16.31 13.33 45.60
N ALA A 219 15.42 13.31 46.60
CA ALA A 219 14.06 13.80 46.45
C ALA A 219 14.05 15.31 46.14
N GLY A 220 13.49 15.68 45.03
CA GLY A 220 13.45 17.06 44.53
C GLY A 220 14.28 17.29 43.28
N ASP A 221 15.13 16.38 42.90
CA ASP A 221 15.71 16.36 41.54
C ASP A 221 14.61 16.03 40.52
N PRO A 222 14.64 16.65 39.34
CA PRO A 222 13.63 16.37 38.29
C PRO A 222 13.65 14.93 37.80
N ASP A 223 12.49 14.45 37.39
CA ASP A 223 12.35 13.09 36.82
C ASP A 223 12.89 13.04 35.36
N PRO A 224 13.96 12.29 35.09
CA PRO A 224 14.53 12.23 33.74
C PRO A 224 13.56 11.76 32.66
N ALA A 225 12.50 11.02 33.01
CA ALA A 225 11.49 10.54 32.06
C ALA A 225 10.69 11.70 31.42
N GLU A 226 10.53 12.82 32.11
CA GLU A 226 9.88 14.02 31.55
C GLU A 226 10.74 14.70 30.47
N PHE A 227 12.05 14.46 30.53
CA PHE A 227 13.07 15.12 29.69
C PHE A 227 13.68 14.16 28.64
N ARG A 228 13.07 12.99 28.40
CA ARG A 228 13.46 12.09 27.34
C ARG A 228 12.28 11.81 26.42
N SER A 229 12.49 12.02 25.12
CA SER A 229 11.45 11.81 24.12
C SER A 229 11.43 10.38 23.59
N LEU A 230 10.25 9.81 23.50
CA LEU A 230 9.93 8.60 22.72
C LEU A 230 9.68 8.92 21.25
N ALA A 231 9.11 10.11 20.98
CA ALA A 231 8.96 10.64 19.64
C ALA A 231 9.26 12.16 19.65
N SER A 232 9.99 12.60 18.63
CA SER A 232 10.35 14.01 18.44
C SER A 232 9.14 14.88 18.10
N ASP A 233 9.17 16.17 18.45
CA ASP A 233 8.35 17.15 17.75
C ASP A 233 8.93 17.41 16.36
N SER A 234 8.06 17.76 15.43
CA SER A 234 8.48 18.10 14.07
C SER A 234 7.53 19.09 13.42
N GLU A 235 8.08 19.88 12.51
CA GLU A 235 7.33 20.76 11.61
C GLU A 235 7.90 20.59 10.20
N GLY A 236 7.03 20.55 9.19
CA GLY A 236 7.42 20.40 7.80
C GLY A 236 6.61 21.28 6.88
N ILE A 237 7.24 21.70 5.79
CA ILE A 237 6.58 22.35 4.66
C ILE A 237 7.08 21.72 3.37
N GLU A 238 6.16 21.36 2.50
CA GLU A 238 6.48 20.85 1.16
C GLU A 238 5.75 21.67 0.09
N LEU A 239 6.48 22.01 -0.97
CA LEU A 239 5.96 22.70 -2.15
C LEU A 239 6.35 21.89 -3.37
N GLU A 240 5.37 21.61 -4.23
CA GLU A 240 5.62 20.89 -5.48
C GLU A 240 4.88 21.51 -6.64
N THR A 241 5.45 21.38 -7.83
CA THR A 241 4.80 21.75 -9.08
C THR A 241 5.25 20.84 -10.20
N THR A 242 4.33 20.43 -11.04
CA THR A 242 4.59 19.64 -12.24
C THR A 242 3.92 20.30 -13.44
N TRP A 243 4.67 20.50 -14.48
CA TRP A 243 4.19 20.96 -15.78
C TRP A 243 4.54 19.92 -16.84
N ASN A 244 3.54 19.48 -17.58
CA ASN A 244 3.70 18.56 -18.70
C ASN A 244 3.03 19.14 -19.95
N THR A 245 3.68 18.93 -21.09
CA THR A 245 3.11 19.31 -22.40
C THR A 245 3.41 18.26 -23.46
N THR A 246 2.57 18.23 -24.49
CA THR A 246 2.74 17.38 -25.66
C THR A 246 2.91 18.21 -26.92
N PHE A 247 3.76 17.76 -27.85
CA PHE A 247 4.07 18.47 -29.08
C PHE A 247 3.35 17.82 -30.27
N GLY A 248 2.11 18.22 -30.52
CA GLY A 248 1.25 17.72 -31.60
C GLY A 248 -0.02 17.04 -31.11
N GLU A 249 -0.81 16.50 -32.03
CA GLU A 249 -2.05 15.78 -31.79
C GLU A 249 -1.88 14.29 -32.14
N GLY A 250 -2.42 13.39 -31.31
CA GLY A 250 -2.39 11.95 -31.55
C GLY A 250 -1.89 11.14 -30.35
N ALA A 251 -1.82 9.82 -30.49
CA ALA A 251 -1.41 8.90 -29.45
C ALA A 251 0.13 8.85 -29.29
N ARG A 252 0.88 8.89 -30.40
CA ARG A 252 2.34 8.85 -30.43
C ARG A 252 2.90 10.23 -30.78
N VAL A 253 2.99 11.12 -29.80
CA VAL A 253 3.55 12.46 -29.95
C VAL A 253 4.62 12.70 -28.88
N PRO A 254 5.64 13.53 -29.16
CA PRO A 254 6.63 13.87 -28.14
C PRO A 254 5.96 14.54 -26.93
N SER A 255 6.50 14.30 -25.74
CA SER A 255 6.05 14.96 -24.51
C SER A 255 7.24 15.36 -23.66
N LEU A 256 7.09 16.46 -22.94
CA LEU A 256 8.03 16.97 -21.96
C LEU A 256 7.30 17.20 -20.65
N SER A 257 7.84 16.63 -19.58
CA SER A 257 7.43 16.93 -18.21
C SER A 257 8.57 17.58 -17.45
N VAL A 258 8.25 18.55 -16.61
CA VAL A 258 9.19 19.18 -15.68
C VAL A 258 8.50 19.30 -14.35
N ASN A 259 9.16 18.82 -13.29
CA ASN A 259 8.68 18.95 -11.92
C ASN A 259 9.73 19.62 -11.04
N ALA A 260 9.28 20.34 -10.05
CA ALA A 260 10.12 20.93 -9.00
C ALA A 260 9.48 20.70 -7.65
N ASN A 261 10.32 20.35 -6.66
CA ASN A 261 9.90 20.10 -5.31
C ASN A 261 10.86 20.81 -4.34
N LEU A 262 10.31 21.38 -3.28
CA LEU A 262 11.03 21.94 -2.13
C LEU A 262 10.42 21.39 -0.86
N ASP A 263 11.19 20.61 -0.13
CA ASP A 263 10.88 20.11 1.20
C ASP A 263 11.76 20.78 2.24
N ARG A 264 11.18 21.18 3.36
CA ARG A 264 11.91 21.68 4.52
C ARG A 264 11.27 21.17 5.79
N SER A 265 12.08 20.51 6.61
CA SER A 265 11.66 19.98 7.91
C SER A 265 12.57 20.43 9.04
N PHE A 266 11.97 20.51 10.20
CA PHE A 266 12.65 20.73 11.48
C PHE A 266 12.15 19.67 12.46
N SER A 267 13.06 19.10 13.25
CA SER A 267 12.71 18.18 14.34
C SER A 267 13.55 18.44 15.57
N ARG A 268 12.96 18.16 16.74
CA ARG A 268 13.63 18.22 18.02
C ARG A 268 13.30 17.00 18.86
N SER A 269 14.33 16.38 19.43
CA SER A 269 14.24 15.30 20.41
C SER A 269 14.97 15.66 21.69
N LEU A 270 14.56 15.04 22.79
CA LEU A 270 15.16 15.18 24.12
C LEU A 270 15.89 13.89 24.48
N SER A 271 17.14 14.00 24.92
CA SER A 271 18.00 12.87 25.28
C SER A 271 18.18 12.70 26.81
N GLY A 272 17.28 13.28 27.59
CA GLY A 272 17.32 13.23 29.06
C GLY A 272 18.05 14.44 29.71
N LEU A 273 18.37 14.30 30.96
CA LEU A 273 19.08 15.31 31.76
C LEU A 273 20.54 14.92 31.90
N ASP A 274 21.38 15.94 32.17
CA ASP A 274 22.71 15.71 32.69
C ASP A 274 22.63 15.19 34.12
N THR A 275 23.23 14.05 34.37
CA THR A 275 23.33 13.43 35.70
C THR A 275 24.78 13.30 36.14
N VAL A 276 25.01 13.34 37.43
CA VAL A 276 26.34 13.19 38.06
C VAL A 276 26.25 12.32 39.32
N LEU A 277 27.15 11.37 39.45
CA LEU A 277 27.30 10.58 40.67
C LEU A 277 28.29 11.32 41.59
N LEU A 278 27.78 11.79 42.71
CA LEU A 278 28.58 12.49 43.74
C LEU A 278 28.84 11.57 44.92
N THR A 279 30.08 11.48 45.37
CA THR A 279 30.48 10.67 46.53
C THR A 279 31.18 11.55 47.54
N ASP A 280 30.72 11.52 48.78
CA ASP A 280 31.30 12.25 49.90
C ASP A 280 32.56 11.55 50.49
N PRO A 281 33.34 12.19 51.39
CA PRO A 281 34.48 11.57 52.00
C PRO A 281 34.17 10.35 52.88
N ASP A 282 32.91 10.18 53.32
CA ASP A 282 32.46 9.04 54.11
C ASP A 282 32.05 7.84 53.25
N GLY A 283 32.09 8.02 51.90
CA GLY A 283 31.75 7.01 50.93
C GLY A 283 30.26 6.90 50.60
N ASN A 284 29.41 7.83 51.05
CA ASN A 284 28.03 7.89 50.62
C ASN A 284 27.96 8.48 49.20
N SER A 285 27.10 7.91 48.36
CA SER A 285 26.95 8.32 46.97
C SER A 285 25.52 8.71 46.67
N GLN A 286 25.33 9.78 45.89
CA GLN A 286 24.04 10.24 45.37
C GLN A 286 24.15 10.46 43.87
N LEU A 287 23.20 9.91 43.11
CA LEU A 287 23.02 10.27 41.74
C LEU A 287 22.11 11.50 41.65
N ARG A 288 22.59 12.56 41.02
CA ARG A 288 21.93 13.88 40.97
C ARG A 288 21.62 14.24 39.53
N ALA A 289 20.45 14.83 39.29
CA ALA A 289 20.24 15.66 38.09
C ALA A 289 20.83 17.06 38.38
N ILE A 290 21.51 17.62 37.36
CA ILE A 290 22.21 18.90 37.54
C ILE A 290 21.20 20.06 37.61
N ASP A 291 20.22 20.02 36.67
CA ASP A 291 19.10 20.98 36.61
C ASP A 291 17.97 20.35 35.75
N ASP A 292 16.98 21.17 35.32
CA ASP A 292 15.83 20.83 34.52
C ASP A 292 15.99 21.21 33.03
N ASP A 293 17.23 21.46 32.56
CA ASP A 293 17.52 21.76 31.15
C ASP A 293 17.92 20.50 30.40
N PRO A 294 17.07 19.98 29.49
CA PRO A 294 17.32 18.72 28.82
C PRO A 294 18.43 18.83 27.77
N ILE A 295 19.16 17.75 27.58
CA ILE A 295 20.04 17.56 26.44
C ILE A 295 19.16 17.43 25.19
N THR A 296 19.28 18.39 24.26
CA THR A 296 18.48 18.39 23.04
C THR A 296 19.27 17.99 21.81
N ARG A 297 18.59 17.33 20.87
CA ARG A 297 19.04 17.16 19.50
C ARG A 297 18.03 17.84 18.57
N ARG A 298 18.51 18.73 17.70
CA ARG A 298 17.70 19.47 16.75
C ARG A 298 18.23 19.21 15.35
N THR A 299 17.35 18.87 14.42
CA THR A 299 17.73 18.65 13.02
C THR A 299 16.91 19.55 12.12
N ARG A 300 17.58 20.17 11.18
CA ARG A 300 16.94 20.91 10.08
C ARG A 300 17.39 20.33 8.77
N SER A 301 16.43 19.84 7.98
CA SER A 301 16.66 19.35 6.64
C SER A 301 15.97 20.26 5.62
N THR A 302 16.62 20.47 4.49
CA THR A 302 16.04 21.16 3.34
C THR A 302 16.47 20.41 2.08
N THR A 303 15.53 20.03 1.25
CA THR A 303 15.79 19.34 -0.01
C THR A 303 15.10 20.10 -1.14
N ALA A 304 15.85 20.41 -2.20
CA ALA A 304 15.30 20.98 -3.42
C ALA A 304 15.60 20.03 -4.58
N SER A 305 14.57 19.66 -5.35
CA SER A 305 14.73 18.78 -6.50
C SER A 305 14.07 19.36 -7.76
N LEU A 306 14.64 19.01 -8.89
CA LEU A 306 14.16 19.34 -10.22
C LEU A 306 14.24 18.09 -11.08
N GLY A 307 13.10 17.61 -11.56
CA GLY A 307 13.01 16.46 -12.44
C GLY A 307 12.51 16.87 -13.82
N SER A 308 12.93 16.11 -14.83
CA SER A 308 12.43 16.27 -16.20
C SER A 308 12.34 14.92 -16.89
N SER A 309 11.28 14.68 -17.66
CA SER A 309 11.15 13.54 -18.55
C SER A 309 10.77 13.98 -19.95
N PHE A 310 11.51 13.51 -20.95
CA PHE A 310 11.22 13.72 -22.36
C PHE A 310 11.02 12.37 -23.03
N ASN A 311 9.84 12.18 -23.64
CA ASN A 311 9.49 10.95 -24.35
C ASN A 311 9.15 11.32 -25.79
N ALA A 312 9.75 10.65 -26.78
CA ALA A 312 9.51 10.94 -28.20
C ALA A 312 9.57 9.66 -29.05
N PRO A 313 8.59 9.44 -29.93
CA PRO A 313 8.70 8.41 -30.97
C PRO A 313 9.71 8.86 -32.04
N ILE A 314 10.57 7.93 -32.47
CA ILE A 314 11.51 8.13 -33.58
C ILE A 314 11.31 6.96 -34.55
N ASP A 315 10.53 7.16 -35.58
CA ASP A 315 10.08 6.06 -36.48
C ASP A 315 9.44 4.90 -35.69
N ASP A 316 10.04 3.71 -35.71
CA ASP A 316 9.59 2.52 -34.98
C ASP A 316 10.20 2.38 -33.57
N TRP A 317 10.94 3.40 -33.14
CA TRP A 317 11.57 3.44 -31.83
C TRP A 317 10.92 4.45 -30.91
N ASP A 318 10.94 4.19 -29.62
CA ASP A 318 10.55 5.11 -28.56
C ASP A 318 11.79 5.53 -27.75
N LEU A 319 12.07 6.82 -27.79
CA LEU A 319 13.10 7.46 -27.00
C LEU A 319 12.52 7.98 -25.71
N ALA A 320 13.14 7.67 -24.56
CA ALA A 320 12.82 8.30 -23.29
C ALA A 320 14.10 8.76 -22.58
N LEU A 321 14.12 10.03 -22.19
CA LEU A 321 15.18 10.64 -21.38
C LEU A 321 14.58 11.15 -20.08
N THR A 322 15.14 10.74 -18.95
CA THR A 322 14.86 11.34 -17.64
C THR A 322 16.11 12.01 -17.11
N VAL A 323 15.94 13.13 -16.44
CA VAL A 323 17.00 13.84 -15.72
C VAL A 323 16.44 14.33 -14.41
N ASP A 324 17.06 13.96 -13.30
CA ASP A 324 16.70 14.38 -11.96
C ASP A 324 17.91 15.01 -11.27
N ALA A 325 17.73 16.16 -10.67
CA ALA A 325 18.76 16.86 -9.89
C ALA A 325 18.20 17.17 -8.50
N THR A 326 18.95 16.78 -7.47
CA THR A 326 18.58 17.04 -6.08
C THR A 326 19.73 17.72 -5.33
N ARG A 327 19.39 18.68 -4.49
CA ARG A 327 20.30 19.33 -3.54
C ARG A 327 19.73 19.24 -2.15
N GLY A 328 20.48 18.64 -1.23
CA GLY A 328 20.15 18.51 0.17
C GLY A 328 21.03 19.35 1.06
N TRP A 329 20.47 19.90 2.14
CA TRP A 329 21.18 20.55 3.23
C TRP A 329 20.62 20.00 4.54
N ASN A 330 21.48 19.42 5.35
CA ASN A 330 21.11 18.92 6.66
C ASN A 330 22.04 19.47 7.71
N THR A 331 21.47 20.01 8.79
CA THR A 331 22.22 20.50 9.95
C THR A 331 21.64 19.88 11.21
N THR A 332 22.47 19.22 11.98
CA THR A 332 22.11 18.64 13.28
C THR A 332 22.89 19.38 14.38
N TRP A 333 22.19 19.82 15.39
CA TRP A 333 22.75 20.38 16.62
C TRP A 333 22.45 19.44 17.77
N THR A 334 23.50 19.04 18.52
CA THR A 334 23.39 18.18 19.70
C THR A 334 24.04 18.88 20.86
N ASP A 335 23.30 19.04 21.99
CA ASP A 335 23.83 19.62 23.17
C ASP A 335 24.88 18.67 23.78
N GLN A 336 26.02 19.24 24.26
CA GLN A 336 27.06 18.50 24.94
C GLN A 336 26.77 18.40 26.42
N ARG A 337 27.21 17.31 27.05
CA ARG A 337 27.18 17.20 28.52
C ARG A 337 28.03 18.26 29.17
N ARG A 338 27.58 18.71 30.31
CA ARG A 338 28.33 19.65 31.15
C ARG A 338 29.54 18.99 31.80
N ASP A 339 30.62 19.74 31.98
CA ASP A 339 31.78 19.25 32.71
C ASP A 339 31.48 19.25 34.23
N THR A 340 31.41 18.05 34.79
CA THR A 340 31.09 17.80 36.19
C THR A 340 32.33 17.52 37.05
N ALA A 341 33.55 17.51 36.47
CA ALA A 341 34.79 17.11 37.17
C ALA A 341 35.05 17.93 38.43
N ALA A 342 34.82 19.24 38.35
CA ALA A 342 34.99 20.14 39.52
C ALA A 342 33.98 19.83 40.64
N LEU A 343 32.74 19.50 40.28
CA LEU A 343 31.65 19.15 41.20
C LEU A 343 31.95 17.82 41.91
N VAL A 344 32.39 16.80 41.15
CA VAL A 344 32.81 15.50 41.68
C VAL A 344 33.99 15.66 42.66
N ALA A 345 34.97 16.47 42.30
CA ALA A 345 36.13 16.76 43.15
C ALA A 345 35.73 17.47 44.48
N ALA A 346 34.83 18.47 44.38
CA ALA A 346 34.33 19.20 45.57
C ALA A 346 33.50 18.29 46.51
N ALA A 347 32.69 17.38 45.95
CA ALA A 347 31.96 16.37 46.71
C ALA A 347 32.93 15.41 47.43
N ALA A 348 33.93 14.90 46.74
CA ALA A 348 34.95 13.99 47.32
C ALA A 348 35.80 14.66 48.37
N ALA A 349 35.98 15.99 48.31
CA ALA A 349 36.66 16.77 49.31
C ALA A 349 35.77 17.17 50.53
N GLY A 350 34.46 16.91 50.46
CA GLY A 350 33.47 17.34 51.46
C GLY A 350 33.21 18.87 51.46
N GLU A 351 33.51 19.54 50.34
CA GLU A 351 33.30 20.99 50.19
C GLU A 351 31.85 21.33 49.85
N ILE A 352 31.09 20.39 49.36
CA ILE A 352 29.67 20.52 49.05
C ILE A 352 28.85 19.38 49.67
N ASP A 353 27.58 19.67 50.00
CA ASP A 353 26.60 18.66 50.38
C ASP A 353 26.07 17.95 49.13
N ILE A 354 26.33 16.64 49.02
CA ILE A 354 25.91 15.83 47.85
C ILE A 354 24.39 15.74 47.68
N ALA A 355 23.61 16.02 48.71
CA ALA A 355 22.14 16.12 48.66
C ALA A 355 21.63 17.58 48.60
N GLY A 356 22.52 18.58 48.70
CA GLY A 356 22.17 19.97 48.66
C GLY A 356 22.01 20.59 47.26
N ASP A 357 21.96 21.93 47.23
CA ASP A 357 21.95 22.71 46.00
C ASP A 357 23.32 22.62 45.31
N LEU A 358 23.38 22.18 44.06
CA LEU A 358 24.63 22.04 43.30
C LEU A 358 25.15 23.37 42.74
N GLY A 359 24.28 24.41 42.75
CA GLY A 359 24.57 25.69 42.12
C GLY A 359 24.64 25.63 40.60
N PRO A 360 24.77 26.78 39.92
CA PRO A 360 24.78 26.82 38.45
C PRO A 360 26.09 26.28 37.87
N LEU A 361 26.00 25.38 36.95
CA LEU A 361 27.11 24.90 36.10
C LEU A 361 27.11 25.61 34.74
N ALA A 362 28.31 25.81 34.19
CA ALA A 362 28.42 26.29 32.80
C ALA A 362 27.82 25.27 31.82
N GLY A 363 27.18 25.74 30.77
CA GLY A 363 26.66 24.86 29.72
C GLY A 363 27.78 24.06 29.05
N GLY A 364 27.49 22.86 28.63
CA GLY A 364 28.45 21.95 27.97
C GLY A 364 28.85 22.39 26.54
N GLY A 365 28.04 23.23 25.88
CA GLY A 365 28.22 23.64 24.49
C GLY A 365 27.28 22.91 23.55
N ILE A 366 27.47 23.15 22.27
CA ILE A 366 26.66 22.54 21.20
C ILE A 366 27.59 21.94 20.15
N GLU A 367 27.40 20.70 19.83
CA GLU A 367 27.98 20.09 18.65
C GLU A 367 27.10 20.37 17.43
N GLN A 368 27.72 20.69 16.31
CA GLN A 368 27.04 20.91 15.05
C GLN A 368 27.65 19.99 13.99
N ALA A 369 26.75 19.28 13.28
CA ALA A 369 27.10 18.46 12.14
C ALA A 369 26.32 18.97 10.92
N ASP A 370 27.04 19.32 9.86
CA ASP A 370 26.49 19.79 8.60
C ASP A 370 26.79 18.79 7.49
N SER A 371 25.78 18.52 6.65
CA SER A 371 26.01 17.82 5.39
C SER A 371 25.28 18.52 4.25
N ARG A 372 25.91 18.51 3.09
CA ARG A 372 25.40 19.06 1.84
C ARG A 372 25.54 18.00 0.78
N THR A 373 24.43 17.52 0.28
CA THR A 373 24.40 16.50 -0.77
C THR A 373 23.95 17.11 -2.10
N TYR A 374 24.41 16.53 -3.17
CA TYR A 374 23.90 16.80 -4.50
C TYR A 374 23.87 15.52 -5.32
N THR A 375 22.81 15.33 -6.09
CA THR A 375 22.68 14.23 -7.04
C THR A 375 22.24 14.79 -8.38
N LEU A 376 22.70 14.15 -9.44
CA LEU A 376 22.22 14.32 -10.80
C LEU A 376 22.13 12.95 -11.43
N ASP A 377 20.92 12.48 -11.69
CA ASP A 377 20.68 11.19 -12.32
C ASP A 377 20.11 11.41 -13.71
N SER A 378 20.67 10.72 -14.70
CA SER A 378 20.12 10.74 -16.05
C SER A 378 20.07 9.35 -16.65
N LEU A 379 18.96 9.06 -17.36
CA LEU A 379 18.78 7.79 -18.04
C LEU A 379 18.11 8.01 -19.39
N LEU A 380 18.83 7.70 -20.45
CA LEU A 380 18.36 7.66 -21.81
C LEU A 380 18.07 6.20 -22.21
N THR A 381 16.89 5.93 -22.72
CA THR A 381 16.53 4.63 -23.29
C THR A 381 16.03 4.79 -24.72
N LEU A 382 16.32 3.80 -25.53
CA LEU A 382 15.79 3.65 -26.88
C LEU A 382 15.20 2.24 -27.00
N THR A 383 13.88 2.15 -27.12
CA THR A 383 13.15 0.89 -27.17
C THR A 383 12.47 0.72 -28.52
N GLY A 384 12.61 -0.45 -29.14
CA GLY A 384 12.01 -0.73 -30.45
C GLY A 384 11.93 -2.22 -30.75
N ARG A 385 11.32 -2.56 -31.90
CA ARG A 385 11.09 -3.95 -32.33
C ARG A 385 11.68 -4.24 -33.71
N PRO A 386 13.01 -4.16 -33.86
CA PRO A 386 13.64 -4.20 -35.19
C PRO A 386 13.72 -5.58 -35.83
N ILE A 387 13.42 -6.67 -35.08
CA ILE A 387 13.60 -8.07 -35.55
C ILE A 387 12.27 -8.80 -35.43
N LEU A 388 11.79 -9.31 -36.57
CA LEU A 388 10.59 -10.13 -36.64
C LEU A 388 10.99 -11.62 -36.71
N LEU A 389 10.55 -12.42 -35.73
CA LEU A 389 10.65 -13.87 -35.69
C LEU A 389 9.30 -14.51 -36.04
N PRO A 390 9.26 -15.82 -36.38
CA PRO A 390 8.01 -16.51 -36.58
C PRO A 390 7.06 -16.51 -35.37
N SER A 391 7.60 -16.26 -34.18
CA SER A 391 6.89 -16.22 -32.90
C SER A 391 6.50 -14.79 -32.46
N GLY A 392 6.85 -13.76 -33.23
CA GLY A 392 6.59 -12.35 -32.92
C GLY A 392 7.80 -11.45 -33.04
N GLU A 393 7.64 -10.20 -32.62
CA GLU A 393 8.71 -9.19 -32.69
C GLU A 393 9.61 -9.24 -31.47
N VAL A 394 10.93 -9.16 -31.70
CA VAL A 394 11.90 -9.04 -30.60
C VAL A 394 11.93 -7.61 -30.12
N ASN A 395 11.64 -7.40 -28.82
CA ASN A 395 11.78 -6.11 -28.20
C ASN A 395 13.27 -5.89 -27.79
N VAL A 396 13.81 -4.75 -28.17
CA VAL A 396 15.21 -4.35 -27.91
C VAL A 396 15.18 -3.02 -27.18
N THR A 397 15.79 -2.94 -25.99
CA THR A 397 15.96 -1.70 -25.22
C THR A 397 17.43 -1.45 -24.99
N ALA A 398 17.96 -0.41 -25.60
CA ALA A 398 19.30 0.11 -25.31
C ALA A 398 19.18 1.23 -24.27
N LYS A 399 20.09 1.25 -23.29
CA LYS A 399 20.14 2.29 -22.27
C LYS A 399 21.54 2.86 -22.08
N THR A 400 21.61 4.14 -21.73
CA THR A 400 22.82 4.80 -21.26
C THR A 400 22.45 5.91 -20.30
N GLY A 401 23.32 6.22 -19.37
CA GLY A 401 23.09 7.28 -18.39
C GLY A 401 24.39 7.83 -17.83
N PHE A 402 24.25 8.97 -17.21
CA PHE A 402 25.32 9.63 -16.46
C PHE A 402 24.76 10.09 -15.13
N ASN A 403 25.37 9.65 -14.02
CA ASN A 403 25.00 10.03 -12.67
C ASN A 403 26.17 10.75 -12.00
N LEU A 404 25.85 11.67 -11.13
CA LEU A 404 26.78 12.44 -10.32
C LEU A 404 26.23 12.56 -8.92
N ASP A 405 26.93 12.01 -7.96
CA ASP A 405 26.59 12.09 -6.55
C ASP A 405 27.72 12.78 -5.78
N GLY A 406 27.39 13.57 -4.77
CA GLY A 406 28.38 14.17 -3.92
C GLY A 406 27.85 14.52 -2.53
N ILE A 407 28.77 14.51 -1.59
CA ILE A 407 28.54 14.92 -0.20
C ILE A 407 29.73 15.72 0.29
N ASP A 408 29.42 16.90 0.85
CA ASP A 408 30.32 17.69 1.67
C ASP A 408 29.80 17.64 3.09
N SER A 409 30.61 17.19 4.04
CA SER A 409 30.23 17.11 5.45
C SER A 409 31.32 17.61 6.39
N GLU A 410 30.93 18.25 7.46
CA GLU A 410 31.80 18.74 8.53
C GLU A 410 31.09 18.60 9.87
N ASP A 411 31.84 18.40 10.94
CA ASP A 411 31.33 18.38 12.29
C ASP A 411 32.29 19.08 13.28
N THR A 412 31.73 19.67 14.31
CA THR A 412 32.53 20.39 15.33
C THR A 412 33.24 19.49 16.33
N ARG A 413 32.93 18.19 16.34
CA ARG A 413 33.60 17.15 17.13
C ARG A 413 35.01 16.88 16.59
N ASN A 414 35.14 16.91 15.25
CA ASN A 414 36.41 16.73 14.55
C ASN A 414 36.82 18.05 13.83
N PRO A 415 37.15 19.13 14.56
CA PRO A 415 37.36 20.43 13.97
C PRO A 415 38.53 20.41 12.98
N GLY A 416 38.26 20.86 11.76
CA GLY A 416 39.27 20.89 10.68
C GLY A 416 39.34 19.61 9.85
N VAL A 417 38.43 18.63 10.10
CA VAL A 417 38.22 17.47 9.23
C VAL A 417 36.96 17.74 8.40
N GLU A 418 37.12 18.03 7.14
CA GLU A 418 36.04 18.16 6.18
C GLU A 418 36.07 16.92 5.28
N THR A 419 34.92 16.25 5.13
CA THR A 419 34.80 15.13 4.19
C THR A 419 34.11 15.66 2.95
N SER A 420 34.77 15.50 1.79
CA SER A 420 34.23 15.84 0.48
C SER A 420 34.39 14.65 -0.44
N LEU A 421 33.29 14.03 -0.83
CA LEU A 421 33.27 12.89 -1.73
C LEU A 421 32.42 13.22 -2.94
N ASP A 422 32.93 12.86 -4.13
CA ASP A 422 32.15 12.90 -5.37
C ASP A 422 32.32 11.59 -6.15
N ARG A 423 31.19 11.14 -6.71
CA ARG A 423 31.13 9.96 -7.57
C ARG A 423 30.53 10.36 -8.91
N ARG A 424 31.20 9.93 -9.95
CA ARG A 424 30.68 10.00 -11.33
C ARG A 424 30.49 8.58 -11.82
N GLU A 425 29.35 8.36 -12.42
CA GLU A 425 28.98 7.05 -12.95
C GLU A 425 28.55 7.21 -14.40
N LEU A 426 29.07 6.34 -15.26
CA LEU A 426 28.60 6.15 -16.62
C LEU A 426 28.01 4.75 -16.73
N LEU A 427 26.74 4.67 -17.13
CA LEU A 427 26.09 3.39 -17.34
C LEU A 427 25.76 3.15 -18.81
N ALA A 428 25.83 1.89 -19.23
CA ALA A 428 25.38 1.43 -20.54
C ALA A 428 24.83 0.00 -20.43
N GLY A 429 23.75 -0.31 -21.16
CA GLY A 429 23.17 -1.63 -21.12
C GLY A 429 22.26 -1.92 -22.30
N LEU A 430 21.94 -3.21 -22.44
CA LEU A 430 21.05 -3.74 -23.49
C LEU A 430 20.11 -4.78 -22.87
N ASN A 431 18.82 -4.67 -23.15
CA ASN A 431 17.82 -5.66 -22.78
C ASN A 431 17.13 -6.18 -24.05
N LEU A 432 16.85 -7.47 -24.08
CA LEU A 432 16.22 -8.19 -25.18
C LEU A 432 15.06 -9.02 -24.62
N ALA A 433 13.84 -8.85 -25.18
CA ALA A 433 12.75 -9.77 -24.95
C ALA A 433 12.47 -10.53 -26.26
N ILE A 434 12.72 -11.83 -26.25
CA ILE A 434 12.72 -12.69 -27.44
C ILE A 434 11.53 -13.66 -27.32
N PRO A 435 10.47 -13.50 -28.13
CA PRO A 435 9.40 -14.46 -28.17
C PRO A 435 9.93 -15.77 -28.79
N LEU A 436 9.78 -16.89 -28.07
CA LEU A 436 10.19 -18.24 -28.49
C LEU A 436 9.03 -19.07 -29.04
N ALA A 437 7.81 -18.86 -28.52
CA ALA A 437 6.58 -19.48 -28.99
C ALA A 437 5.42 -18.49 -28.83
N SER A 438 4.46 -18.54 -29.76
CA SER A 438 3.25 -17.73 -29.69
C SER A 438 2.06 -18.48 -30.30
N ALA A 439 1.02 -18.65 -29.49
CA ALA A 439 -0.25 -19.21 -29.94
C ALA A 439 -0.97 -18.25 -30.89
N ARG A 440 -0.78 -16.95 -30.73
CA ARG A 440 -1.37 -15.88 -31.56
C ARG A 440 -0.77 -15.91 -32.97
N GLU A 441 0.55 -16.06 -33.09
CA GLU A 441 1.26 -16.12 -34.35
C GLU A 441 1.23 -17.55 -34.96
N GLY A 442 0.70 -18.54 -34.24
CA GLY A 442 0.64 -19.93 -34.66
C GLY A 442 1.98 -20.66 -34.64
N PHE A 443 3.04 -20.05 -34.14
CA PHE A 443 4.36 -20.67 -34.05
C PHE A 443 4.51 -21.37 -32.70
N LEU A 444 4.75 -22.71 -32.76
CA LEU A 444 4.79 -23.57 -31.58
C LEU A 444 3.54 -23.37 -30.66
N ALA A 445 2.39 -23.14 -31.27
CA ALA A 445 1.12 -22.80 -30.60
C ALA A 445 0.72 -23.71 -29.42
N PRO A 446 1.00 -25.03 -29.40
CA PRO A 446 0.71 -25.87 -28.23
C PRO A 446 1.48 -25.52 -26.98
N LEU A 447 2.56 -24.75 -27.07
CA LEU A 447 3.31 -24.25 -25.90
C LEU A 447 2.69 -22.99 -25.31
N GLY A 448 1.72 -22.33 -25.97
CA GLY A 448 1.22 -21.03 -25.57
C GLY A 448 2.18 -19.90 -25.89
N GLU A 449 2.24 -18.90 -25.02
CA GLU A 449 3.18 -17.78 -25.14
C GLU A 449 4.42 -18.05 -24.29
N LEU A 450 5.60 -17.96 -24.91
CA LEU A 450 6.88 -18.21 -24.25
C LEU A 450 7.89 -17.14 -24.69
N THR A 451 8.40 -16.36 -23.73
CA THR A 451 9.37 -15.27 -23.97
C THR A 451 10.62 -15.49 -23.14
N LEU A 452 11.77 -15.28 -23.73
CA LEU A 452 13.09 -15.25 -23.10
C LEU A 452 13.55 -13.80 -22.96
N ASP A 453 13.79 -13.35 -21.73
CA ASP A 453 14.32 -12.03 -21.41
C ASP A 453 15.80 -12.14 -21.05
N LEU A 454 16.62 -11.34 -21.72
CA LEU A 454 18.06 -11.24 -21.47
C LEU A 454 18.43 -9.77 -21.27
N GLY A 455 19.18 -9.48 -20.22
CA GLY A 455 19.69 -8.14 -19.96
C GLY A 455 21.15 -8.17 -19.55
N GLY A 456 21.87 -7.11 -19.88
CA GLY A 456 23.23 -6.91 -19.44
C GLY A 456 23.62 -5.44 -19.47
N GLY A 457 24.46 -5.04 -18.53
CA GLY A 457 24.92 -3.67 -18.40
C GLY A 457 26.26 -3.56 -17.68
N VAL A 458 26.85 -2.41 -17.82
CA VAL A 458 28.08 -2.01 -17.14
C VAL A 458 27.88 -0.61 -16.57
N GLU A 459 28.47 -0.38 -15.40
CA GLU A 459 28.48 0.89 -14.67
C GLU A 459 29.93 1.21 -14.32
N ASP A 460 30.48 2.31 -14.82
CA ASP A 460 31.85 2.75 -14.55
C ASP A 460 31.84 3.90 -13.55
N LEU A 461 32.23 3.59 -12.32
CA LEU A 461 32.21 4.50 -11.18
C LEU A 461 33.63 5.05 -10.94
N SER A 462 33.73 6.34 -10.66
CA SER A 462 35.02 7.01 -10.42
C SER A 462 35.78 6.50 -9.19
N ASP A 463 35.08 5.91 -8.20
CA ASP A 463 35.59 5.44 -6.91
C ASP A 463 35.67 3.92 -6.80
N PHE A 464 34.71 3.17 -7.38
CA PHE A 464 34.65 1.71 -7.32
C PHE A 464 35.02 1.02 -8.65
N GLY A 465 35.25 1.79 -9.73
CA GLY A 465 35.62 1.24 -11.05
C GLY A 465 34.44 0.61 -11.77
N LEU A 466 34.74 -0.42 -12.58
CA LEU A 466 33.74 -1.06 -13.45
C LEU A 466 32.93 -2.11 -12.67
N LEU A 467 31.65 -1.89 -12.55
CA LEU A 467 30.64 -2.81 -12.01
C LEU A 467 29.81 -3.40 -13.15
N THR A 468 29.33 -4.62 -12.97
CA THR A 468 28.59 -5.36 -14.00
C THR A 468 27.24 -5.81 -13.47
N ASN A 469 26.24 -5.85 -14.37
CA ASN A 469 24.94 -6.45 -14.08
C ASN A 469 24.48 -7.28 -15.29
N TRP A 470 23.80 -8.39 -15.02
CA TRP A 470 23.14 -9.18 -16.05
C TRP A 470 21.97 -9.97 -15.47
N ASN A 471 20.99 -10.27 -16.30
CA ASN A 471 19.84 -11.08 -15.95
C ASN A 471 19.40 -11.98 -17.12
N ALA A 472 18.82 -13.12 -16.78
CA ALA A 472 18.14 -13.99 -17.72
C ALA A 472 16.80 -14.42 -17.12
N GLY A 473 15.72 -14.26 -17.87
CA GLY A 473 14.35 -14.56 -17.45
C GLY A 473 13.62 -15.41 -18.50
N LEU A 474 12.66 -16.19 -18.05
CA LEU A 474 11.75 -16.96 -18.88
C LEU A 474 10.32 -16.73 -18.41
N ASN A 475 9.49 -16.20 -19.29
CA ASN A 475 8.07 -16.02 -19.08
C ASN A 475 7.30 -17.00 -19.94
N TRP A 476 6.51 -17.88 -19.30
CA TRP A 476 5.75 -18.92 -19.99
C TRP A 476 4.27 -18.91 -19.61
N ARG A 477 3.42 -18.70 -20.57
CA ARG A 477 1.95 -18.78 -20.48
C ARG A 477 1.42 -19.93 -21.32
N PRO A 478 1.36 -21.15 -20.75
CA PRO A 478 0.82 -22.30 -21.47
C PRO A 478 -0.69 -22.22 -21.72
N SER A 479 -1.42 -21.39 -20.96
CA SER A 479 -2.84 -21.11 -21.11
C SER A 479 -3.16 -19.70 -20.64
N ASP A 480 -4.37 -19.20 -20.95
CA ASP A 480 -4.81 -17.86 -20.52
C ASP A 480 -4.88 -17.70 -18.99
N SER A 481 -5.05 -18.81 -18.26
CA SER A 481 -5.19 -18.81 -16.81
C SER A 481 -3.91 -19.11 -16.03
N LEU A 482 -2.85 -19.61 -16.66
CA LEU A 482 -1.60 -19.99 -15.98
C LEU A 482 -0.43 -19.22 -16.54
N SER A 483 0.30 -18.51 -15.64
CA SER A 483 1.56 -17.82 -15.94
C SER A 483 2.66 -18.35 -15.04
N LEU A 484 3.80 -18.69 -15.63
CA LEU A 484 5.01 -19.18 -14.96
C LEU A 484 6.18 -18.28 -15.29
N GLN A 485 6.96 -17.94 -14.30
CA GLN A 485 8.13 -17.06 -14.43
C GLN A 485 9.33 -17.69 -13.73
N ALA A 486 10.50 -17.60 -14.35
CA ALA A 486 11.77 -17.98 -13.76
C ALA A 486 12.81 -16.94 -14.14
N SER A 487 13.54 -16.38 -13.17
CA SER A 487 14.61 -15.43 -13.44
C SER A 487 15.84 -15.67 -12.56
N TYR A 488 16.99 -15.32 -13.12
CA TYR A 488 18.26 -15.28 -12.44
C TYR A 488 18.93 -13.95 -12.75
N SER A 489 19.39 -13.24 -11.73
CA SER A 489 20.08 -11.96 -11.86
C SER A 489 21.37 -11.93 -11.05
N VAL A 490 22.35 -11.24 -11.58
CA VAL A 490 23.60 -10.89 -10.90
C VAL A 490 23.82 -9.39 -11.05
N ARG A 491 24.11 -8.71 -9.94
CA ARG A 491 24.36 -7.28 -9.92
C ARG A 491 25.46 -6.95 -8.93
N GLU A 492 26.42 -6.15 -9.37
CA GLU A 492 27.38 -5.49 -8.50
C GLU A 492 26.89 -4.08 -8.18
N GLN A 493 27.03 -3.64 -6.93
CA GLN A 493 26.53 -2.35 -6.46
C GLN A 493 27.49 -1.73 -5.45
N ALA A 494 27.84 -0.45 -5.65
CA ALA A 494 28.62 0.31 -4.69
C ALA A 494 27.75 0.82 -3.52
N PRO A 495 28.33 1.01 -2.30
CA PRO A 495 27.65 1.69 -1.21
C PRO A 495 27.23 3.11 -1.61
N GLY A 496 26.11 3.60 -1.06
CA GLY A 496 25.68 4.97 -1.28
C GLY A 496 26.69 5.99 -0.73
N ILE A 497 26.85 7.13 -1.41
CA ILE A 497 27.84 8.14 -1.03
C ILE A 497 27.62 8.68 0.39
N ALA A 498 26.38 8.77 0.83
CA ALA A 498 26.03 9.15 2.20
C ALA A 498 26.45 8.09 3.24
N GLN A 499 26.45 6.80 2.88
CA GLN A 499 26.96 5.73 3.75
C GLN A 499 28.47 5.80 3.92
N LEU A 500 29.18 6.38 2.96
CA LEU A 500 30.60 6.60 3.02
C LEU A 500 30.98 7.90 3.72
N GLY A 501 30.22 8.99 3.51
CA GLY A 501 30.63 10.35 3.81
C GLY A 501 29.76 11.15 4.78
N ASN A 502 28.71 10.60 5.38
CA ASN A 502 27.91 11.35 6.37
C ASN A 502 28.77 11.76 7.57
N PRO A 503 28.52 12.96 8.18
CA PRO A 503 29.23 13.39 9.37
C PRO A 503 28.91 12.47 10.55
N GLN A 504 29.84 12.41 11.52
CA GLN A 504 29.61 11.67 12.75
C GLN A 504 28.65 12.45 13.67
N ILE A 505 27.64 11.75 14.18
CA ILE A 505 26.68 12.26 15.15
C ILE A 505 26.68 11.31 16.35
N VAL A 506 26.65 11.84 17.54
CA VAL A 506 26.57 11.06 18.78
C VAL A 506 25.25 11.33 19.46
N ASP A 507 24.45 10.28 19.56
CA ASP A 507 23.22 10.29 20.34
C ASP A 507 23.52 9.88 21.77
N LEU A 508 23.23 10.77 22.73
CA LEU A 508 23.52 10.57 24.15
C LEU A 508 22.37 9.81 24.84
N ASN A 509 22.72 9.01 25.85
CA ASN A 509 21.76 8.33 26.71
C ASN A 509 20.82 7.37 25.98
N VAL A 510 21.28 6.69 24.95
CA VAL A 510 20.47 5.71 24.20
C VAL A 510 20.34 4.42 25.04
N PRO A 511 19.13 3.92 25.33
CA PRO A 511 18.97 2.65 26.00
C PRO A 511 19.46 1.50 25.10
N VAL A 512 20.50 0.80 25.51
CA VAL A 512 21.07 -0.36 24.79
C VAL A 512 21.02 -1.57 25.72
N TYR A 513 20.48 -2.70 25.19
CA TYR A 513 20.59 -3.98 25.89
C TYR A 513 21.98 -4.55 25.68
N ASP A 514 22.73 -4.74 26.76
CA ASP A 514 24.06 -5.32 26.74
C ASP A 514 23.97 -6.82 26.96
N PHE A 515 24.07 -7.61 25.92
CA PHE A 515 23.99 -9.09 25.98
C PHE A 515 25.11 -9.71 26.82
N THR A 516 26.24 -9.01 27.00
CA THR A 516 27.36 -9.49 27.81
C THR A 516 27.04 -9.47 29.31
N THR A 517 26.32 -8.45 29.76
CA THR A 517 25.92 -8.28 31.17
C THR A 517 24.48 -8.71 31.45
N GLY A 518 23.62 -8.77 30.40
CA GLY A 518 22.19 -9.03 30.52
C GLY A 518 21.39 -7.83 31.01
N ASP A 519 21.98 -6.63 31.04
CA ASP A 519 21.37 -5.42 31.57
C ASP A 519 21.11 -4.38 30.45
N THR A 520 20.15 -3.48 30.67
CA THR A 520 19.97 -2.28 29.85
C THR A 520 20.81 -1.14 30.41
N VAL A 521 21.68 -0.59 29.56
CA VAL A 521 22.53 0.57 29.89
C VAL A 521 22.20 1.75 29.01
N LEU A 522 22.48 2.98 29.49
CA LEU A 522 22.44 4.18 28.66
C LEU A 522 23.82 4.41 28.08
N ALA A 523 23.97 4.19 26.78
CA ALA A 523 25.23 4.36 26.08
C ALA A 523 25.18 5.57 25.12
N ASN A 524 26.35 6.09 24.79
CA ASN A 524 26.48 7.00 23.65
C ASN A 524 26.52 6.18 22.36
N VAL A 525 25.72 6.55 21.37
CA VAL A 525 25.67 5.85 20.10
C VAL A 525 26.18 6.74 18.99
N VAL A 526 27.27 6.32 18.34
CA VAL A 526 27.86 7.01 17.20
C VAL A 526 27.23 6.50 15.91
N THR A 527 26.75 7.43 15.08
CA THR A 527 26.24 7.20 13.74
C THR A 527 27.00 8.05 12.73
N GLY A 528 26.86 7.76 11.42
CA GLY A 528 27.56 8.52 10.36
C GLY A 528 28.04 7.62 9.24
N GLY A 529 28.89 8.14 8.36
CA GLY A 529 29.48 7.42 7.24
C GLY A 529 30.66 6.53 7.65
N ASN A 530 30.88 5.47 6.85
CA ASN A 530 32.04 4.59 6.94
C ASN A 530 32.72 4.48 5.56
N PRO A 531 33.91 5.07 5.38
CA PRO A 531 34.60 5.05 4.08
C PRO A 531 35.18 3.68 3.70
N ASP A 532 35.21 2.71 4.62
CA ASP A 532 35.81 1.39 4.42
C ASP A 532 34.82 0.34 3.87
N LEU A 533 33.60 0.76 3.45
CA LEU A 533 32.61 -0.13 2.88
C LEU A 533 33.03 -0.61 1.48
N LEU A 534 32.68 -1.86 1.17
CA LEU A 534 33.01 -2.53 -0.09
C LEU A 534 31.82 -2.53 -1.06
N ALA A 535 32.09 -2.76 -2.35
CA ALA A 535 31.05 -3.00 -3.34
C ALA A 535 30.44 -4.41 -3.17
N GLU A 536 29.13 -4.49 -3.15
CA GLU A 536 28.35 -5.72 -2.97
C GLU A 536 28.14 -6.45 -4.29
N THR A 537 28.19 -7.80 -4.29
CA THR A 537 27.75 -8.64 -5.40
C THR A 537 26.49 -9.40 -5.03
N GLN A 538 25.39 -9.09 -5.68
CA GLN A 538 24.07 -9.70 -5.47
C GLN A 538 23.80 -10.80 -6.50
N ARG A 539 23.18 -11.93 -6.08
CA ARG A 539 22.76 -13.05 -6.93
C ARG A 539 21.38 -13.50 -6.49
N ASP A 540 20.41 -13.43 -7.39
CA ASP A 540 19.01 -13.69 -7.08
C ASP A 540 18.42 -14.72 -8.03
N ILE A 541 17.65 -15.66 -7.45
CA ILE A 541 16.80 -16.61 -8.18
C ILE A 541 15.36 -16.32 -7.79
N LYS A 542 14.49 -16.17 -8.78
CA LYS A 542 13.05 -16.05 -8.58
C LYS A 542 12.32 -17.08 -9.42
N LEU A 543 11.39 -17.80 -8.82
CA LEU A 543 10.41 -18.66 -9.47
C LEU A 543 9.01 -18.22 -9.05
N ALA A 544 8.14 -17.93 -9.99
CA ALA A 544 6.78 -17.53 -9.69
C ALA A 544 5.77 -18.26 -10.56
N ALA A 545 4.60 -18.53 -10.00
CA ALA A 545 3.44 -19.04 -10.71
C ALA A 545 2.20 -18.27 -10.30
N SER A 546 1.37 -17.91 -11.28
CA SER A 546 0.09 -17.23 -11.10
C SER A 546 -0.99 -18.01 -11.81
N TYR A 547 -2.12 -18.24 -11.14
CA TYR A 547 -3.25 -18.97 -11.67
C TYR A 547 -4.55 -18.18 -11.45
N ASP A 548 -5.19 -17.80 -12.55
CA ASP A 548 -6.48 -17.13 -12.56
C ASP A 548 -7.60 -18.14 -12.61
N PHE A 549 -8.62 -17.98 -11.76
CA PHE A 549 -9.77 -18.90 -11.67
C PHE A 549 -11.09 -18.16 -11.45
N ASP A 550 -12.19 -18.73 -11.93
CA ASP A 550 -13.51 -18.12 -11.93
C ASP A 550 -14.29 -18.44 -10.65
N LEU A 551 -13.96 -17.79 -9.52
CA LEU A 551 -14.71 -17.92 -8.28
C LEU A 551 -15.56 -16.67 -7.98
N PHE A 552 -15.02 -15.50 -8.25
CA PHE A 552 -15.66 -14.18 -8.15
C PHE A 552 -15.45 -13.41 -9.46
N ASP A 553 -15.71 -12.12 -9.51
CA ASP A 553 -15.51 -11.33 -10.74
C ASP A 553 -14.06 -11.45 -11.26
N ARG A 554 -13.09 -11.44 -10.33
CA ARG A 554 -11.67 -11.75 -10.57
C ARG A 554 -11.13 -12.50 -9.36
N SER A 555 -10.43 -13.59 -9.62
CA SER A 555 -9.81 -14.42 -8.57
C SER A 555 -8.47 -14.92 -9.07
N ASN A 556 -7.43 -14.70 -8.27
CA ASN A 556 -6.06 -15.05 -8.63
C ASN A 556 -5.37 -15.72 -7.43
N PHE A 557 -4.62 -16.78 -7.70
CA PHE A 557 -3.67 -17.41 -6.79
C PHE A 557 -2.26 -17.18 -7.28
N ARG A 558 -1.36 -16.77 -6.42
CA ARG A 558 0.05 -16.56 -6.75
C ARG A 558 0.95 -17.27 -5.74
N VAL A 559 2.04 -17.85 -6.24
CA VAL A 559 3.13 -18.39 -5.42
C VAL A 559 4.46 -17.94 -6.00
N GLU A 560 5.39 -17.53 -5.13
CA GLU A 560 6.71 -17.03 -5.48
C GLU A 560 7.75 -17.67 -4.55
N TYR A 561 8.80 -18.22 -5.13
CA TYR A 561 10.01 -18.63 -4.41
C TYR A 561 11.14 -17.70 -4.80
N VAL A 562 11.82 -17.14 -3.79
CA VAL A 562 12.97 -16.26 -4.01
C VAL A 562 14.14 -16.75 -3.17
N ARG A 563 15.32 -16.76 -3.78
CA ARG A 563 16.58 -16.98 -3.09
C ARG A 563 17.53 -15.85 -3.43
N ASN A 564 17.98 -15.16 -2.39
CA ASN A 564 18.93 -14.05 -2.45
C ASN A 564 20.27 -14.47 -1.84
N ARG A 565 21.37 -14.06 -2.47
CA ARG A 565 22.71 -14.17 -1.90
C ARG A 565 23.50 -12.92 -2.26
N SER A 566 24.18 -12.36 -1.27
CA SER A 566 25.09 -11.22 -1.45
C SER A 566 26.43 -11.54 -0.85
N ASP A 567 27.49 -11.16 -1.56
CA ASP A 567 28.85 -11.15 -1.05
C ASP A 567 29.28 -9.67 -0.83
N ASP A 568 30.09 -9.40 0.19
CA ASP A 568 30.56 -8.07 0.61
C ASP A 568 29.43 -7.07 0.86
N VAL A 569 28.36 -7.53 1.53
CA VAL A 569 27.14 -6.76 1.71
C VAL A 569 27.28 -5.64 2.74
N THR A 570 26.87 -4.43 2.39
CA THR A 570 26.77 -3.30 3.31
C THR A 570 25.53 -3.46 4.19
N GLU A 571 25.73 -3.58 5.50
CA GLU A 571 24.67 -3.68 6.51
C GLU A 571 24.75 -2.55 7.53
N SER A 572 23.61 -2.14 8.08
CA SER A 572 23.60 -1.34 9.31
C SER A 572 24.30 -2.10 10.41
N PHE A 573 24.98 -1.40 11.34
CA PHE A 573 25.64 -2.10 12.44
C PHE A 573 24.65 -2.96 13.21
N PRO A 574 24.93 -4.27 13.35
CA PRO A 574 23.98 -5.22 13.94
C PRO A 574 23.79 -5.05 15.44
N LEU A 575 22.85 -5.81 15.98
CA LEU A 575 22.62 -5.88 17.41
C LEU A 575 23.90 -6.38 18.12
N LEU A 576 24.29 -5.75 19.24
CA LEU A 576 25.54 -6.04 19.94
C LEU A 576 25.46 -7.34 20.73
N THR A 577 25.40 -8.47 20.02
CA THR A 577 25.59 -9.80 20.61
C THR A 577 27.06 -10.06 20.92
N PRO A 578 27.42 -11.04 21.79
CA PRO A 578 28.82 -11.39 22.05
C PRO A 578 29.61 -11.77 20.79
N ALA A 579 28.96 -12.35 19.78
CA ALA A 579 29.58 -12.69 18.51
C ALA A 579 29.90 -11.43 17.70
N ILE A 580 29.03 -10.42 17.68
CA ILE A 580 29.23 -9.15 17.01
C ILE A 580 30.31 -8.33 17.72
N GLU A 581 30.29 -8.28 19.07
CA GLU A 581 31.33 -7.59 19.85
C GLU A 581 32.71 -8.20 19.59
N ALA A 582 32.82 -9.54 19.52
CA ALA A 582 34.05 -10.22 19.21
C ALA A 582 34.54 -9.96 17.75
N ALA A 583 33.61 -9.76 16.82
CA ALA A 583 33.93 -9.44 15.43
C ALA A 583 34.36 -7.98 15.20
N PHE A 584 33.84 -7.06 16.01
CA PHE A 584 34.05 -5.62 15.89
C PHE A 584 34.48 -4.97 17.21
N PRO A 585 35.58 -5.42 17.83
CA PRO A 585 36.00 -4.94 19.16
C PRO A 585 36.30 -3.42 19.21
N ASP A 586 36.73 -2.85 18.10
CA ASP A 586 37.07 -1.41 17.99
C ASP A 586 35.82 -0.50 17.93
N ARG A 587 34.63 -1.09 17.83
CA ARG A 587 33.36 -0.35 17.79
C ARG A 587 32.69 -0.24 19.17
N VAL A 588 33.27 -0.84 20.20
CA VAL A 588 32.68 -0.95 21.53
C VAL A 588 33.63 -0.40 22.56
N THR A 589 33.19 0.61 23.31
CA THR A 589 33.96 1.15 24.43
C THR A 589 33.29 0.72 25.75
N ARG A 590 34.08 0.07 26.62
CA ARG A 590 33.64 -0.34 27.95
C ARG A 590 34.50 0.34 29.03
N GLU A 591 33.83 0.87 30.06
CA GLU A 591 34.49 1.38 31.27
C GLU A 591 34.13 0.48 32.45
N SER A 592 35.14 -0.08 33.13
CA SER A 592 34.92 -1.04 34.23
C SER A 592 33.97 -2.21 33.88
N GLY A 593 33.95 -2.63 32.60
CA GLY A 593 33.09 -3.69 32.09
C GLY A 593 31.70 -3.25 31.61
N GLN A 594 31.28 -2.02 31.90
CA GLN A 594 30.03 -1.45 31.46
C GLN A 594 30.17 -0.81 30.08
N LEU A 595 29.22 -1.05 29.19
CA LEU A 595 29.14 -0.40 27.87
C LEU A 595 28.86 1.09 28.05
N VAL A 596 29.71 1.95 27.50
CA VAL A 596 29.57 3.43 27.56
C VAL A 596 29.42 4.06 26.17
N GLU A 597 30.02 3.45 25.13
CA GLU A 597 29.89 3.93 23.75
C GLU A 597 29.82 2.77 22.76
N LEU A 598 28.99 2.94 21.74
CA LEU A 598 28.76 1.99 20.66
C LEU A 598 28.79 2.73 19.31
N ASP A 599 29.77 2.39 18.46
CA ASP A 599 29.82 2.89 17.08
C ASP A 599 28.94 2.03 16.15
N ARG A 600 27.78 2.59 15.77
CA ARG A 600 26.77 1.94 14.90
C ARG A 600 26.87 2.33 13.43
N ARG A 601 27.98 2.91 12.98
CA ARG A 601 28.19 3.17 11.56
C ARG A 601 28.14 1.85 10.75
N ALA A 602 27.64 1.91 9.53
CA ALA A 602 27.47 0.74 8.65
C ALA A 602 28.77 -0.07 8.52
N VAL A 603 28.64 -1.37 8.30
CA VAL A 603 29.74 -2.34 8.18
C VAL A 603 29.55 -3.22 6.95
N THR A 604 30.64 -3.82 6.44
CA THR A 604 30.58 -4.81 5.38
C THR A 604 30.62 -6.22 5.97
N PHE A 605 29.64 -7.06 5.59
CA PHE A 605 29.62 -8.48 5.88
C PHE A 605 30.11 -9.29 4.68
N ALA A 606 30.85 -10.37 4.94
CA ALA A 606 31.40 -11.20 3.88
C ALA A 606 30.32 -11.87 3.02
N GLU A 607 29.21 -12.30 3.62
CA GLU A 607 28.10 -12.93 2.91
C GLU A 607 26.79 -12.77 3.66
N ARG A 608 25.71 -12.61 2.90
CA ARG A 608 24.34 -12.71 3.37
C ARG A 608 23.49 -13.55 2.45
N GLY A 609 22.67 -14.43 3.00
CA GLY A 609 21.75 -15.24 2.21
C GLY A 609 20.39 -15.40 2.84
N SER A 610 19.37 -15.45 1.99
CA SER A 610 18.00 -15.76 2.40
C SER A 610 17.26 -16.52 1.31
N SER A 611 16.28 -17.33 1.72
CA SER A 611 15.34 -17.94 0.80
C SER A 611 13.96 -17.98 1.43
N ARG A 612 12.93 -17.71 0.61
CA ARG A 612 11.55 -17.66 1.08
C ARG A 612 10.54 -18.10 0.03
N ILE A 613 9.39 -18.51 0.51
CA ILE A 613 8.19 -18.75 -0.29
C ILE A 613 7.12 -17.74 0.15
N ARG A 614 6.54 -17.03 -0.81
CA ARG A 614 5.36 -16.20 -0.62
C ARG A 614 4.23 -16.75 -1.47
N TYR A 615 3.05 -16.95 -0.89
CA TYR A 615 1.86 -17.31 -1.64
C TYR A 615 0.64 -16.57 -1.12
N GLY A 616 -0.34 -16.39 -2.00
CA GLY A 616 -1.53 -15.63 -1.62
C GLY A 616 -2.65 -15.69 -2.64
N PHE A 617 -3.78 -15.13 -2.24
CA PHE A 617 -4.99 -15.03 -3.01
C PHE A 617 -5.44 -13.58 -3.11
N ASN A 618 -5.91 -13.19 -4.30
CA ASN A 618 -6.57 -11.92 -4.51
C ASN A 618 -7.98 -12.20 -5.04
N PHE A 619 -8.97 -11.55 -4.45
CA PHE A 619 -10.37 -11.65 -4.83
C PHE A 619 -10.96 -10.26 -5.02
N PHE A 620 -11.75 -10.09 -6.07
CA PHE A 620 -12.52 -8.89 -6.35
C PHE A 620 -13.93 -9.28 -6.71
N GLY A 621 -14.90 -8.49 -6.26
CA GLY A 621 -16.31 -8.77 -6.55
C GLY A 621 -17.21 -7.57 -6.34
N ARG A 622 -18.44 -7.70 -6.81
CA ARG A 622 -19.52 -6.72 -6.69
C ARG A 622 -20.52 -7.11 -5.63
N VAL A 623 -21.11 -6.10 -5.00
CA VAL A 623 -22.18 -6.25 -4.00
C VAL A 623 -23.41 -5.47 -4.48
N GLY A 624 -24.55 -6.16 -4.58
CA GLY A 624 -25.80 -5.56 -5.03
C GLY A 624 -26.41 -6.27 -6.24
N SER A 625 -27.69 -6.05 -6.53
CA SER A 625 -28.37 -6.57 -7.72
C SER A 625 -28.12 -5.67 -8.92
N GLU A 626 -27.78 -6.25 -10.07
CA GLU A 626 -27.75 -5.51 -11.35
C GLU A 626 -29.11 -4.82 -11.57
N SER A 627 -29.12 -3.49 -11.66
CA SER A 627 -30.25 -2.79 -12.25
C SER A 627 -30.21 -3.02 -13.77
N GLU A 628 -31.25 -3.64 -14.32
CA GLU A 628 -31.41 -3.84 -15.78
C GLU A 628 -31.46 -2.48 -16.49
N GLY A 629 -30.32 -1.99 -16.99
CA GLY A 629 -30.28 -0.70 -17.70
C GLY A 629 -28.96 -0.28 -18.36
N GLY A 630 -27.94 -1.11 -18.36
CA GLY A 630 -26.66 -0.80 -19.02
C GLY A 630 -26.26 -1.81 -20.07
N SER A 631 -25.97 -1.35 -21.29
CA SER A 631 -25.58 -2.19 -22.44
C SER A 631 -24.33 -3.02 -22.13
N ARG A 632 -24.48 -4.34 -22.17
CA ARG A 632 -23.41 -5.33 -22.08
C ARG A 632 -22.38 -5.13 -23.21
N SER A 633 -21.18 -4.74 -22.86
CA SER A 633 -20.02 -5.03 -23.68
C SER A 633 -19.03 -5.83 -22.86
N GLY A 634 -18.87 -7.12 -23.18
CA GLY A 634 -17.70 -7.86 -22.81
C GLY A 634 -17.90 -9.20 -22.10
N ARG A 635 -17.67 -10.26 -22.78
CA ARG A 635 -17.08 -11.56 -22.41
C ARG A 635 -17.86 -12.60 -21.59
N GLY A 636 -19.03 -12.32 -21.03
CA GLY A 636 -19.83 -13.37 -20.33
C GLY A 636 -20.83 -14.15 -21.21
N GLY A 637 -20.97 -13.79 -22.48
CA GLY A 637 -22.05 -14.27 -23.34
C GLY A 637 -21.90 -15.66 -24.01
N MET A 638 -20.75 -16.33 -23.85
CA MET A 638 -20.49 -17.57 -24.57
C MET A 638 -20.96 -18.84 -23.83
N MET A 639 -20.91 -18.85 -22.50
CA MET A 639 -21.35 -20.00 -21.69
C MET A 639 -22.88 -20.10 -21.54
N ALA A 640 -23.59 -18.95 -21.57
CA ALA A 640 -25.06 -18.97 -21.52
C ALA A 640 -25.70 -19.44 -22.84
N ARG A 641 -24.98 -19.37 -23.97
CA ARG A 641 -25.45 -19.90 -25.27
C ARG A 641 -25.17 -21.38 -25.48
N ILE A 642 -24.21 -21.96 -24.80
CA ILE A 642 -23.94 -23.41 -24.87
C ILE A 642 -24.97 -24.20 -24.04
N ALA A 643 -25.46 -23.61 -22.94
CA ALA A 643 -26.52 -24.22 -22.13
C ALA A 643 -27.90 -24.20 -22.82
N SER A 644 -28.17 -23.27 -23.76
CA SER A 644 -29.42 -23.22 -24.53
C SER A 644 -29.41 -24.03 -25.82
N ALA A 645 -28.23 -24.43 -26.32
CA ALA A 645 -28.12 -25.26 -27.53
C ALA A 645 -28.20 -26.75 -27.25
N ALA A 646 -28.03 -27.20 -26.01
CA ALA A 646 -28.16 -28.60 -25.61
C ALA A 646 -29.59 -29.07 -25.24
N ALA A 647 -30.58 -28.16 -25.22
CA ALA A 647 -31.96 -28.42 -24.84
C ALA A 647 -32.95 -28.38 -26.01
N GLY A 648 -32.50 -28.45 -27.23
CA GLY A 648 -33.33 -28.30 -28.41
C GLY A 648 -33.38 -29.54 -29.29
N SER A 649 -34.06 -30.60 -28.86
CA SER A 649 -34.69 -31.55 -29.77
C SER A 649 -35.83 -32.31 -29.06
N GLY A 650 -37.05 -32.01 -29.46
CA GLY A 650 -38.19 -32.92 -29.27
C GLY A 650 -39.50 -32.27 -28.83
N ALA A 651 -40.39 -32.17 -29.82
CA ALA A 651 -41.85 -32.19 -29.77
C ALA A 651 -42.61 -30.86 -29.68
N GLN A 652 -43.14 -30.52 -30.86
CA GLN A 652 -44.30 -29.63 -31.04
C GLN A 652 -45.55 -30.18 -30.32
N SER A 653 -46.26 -29.35 -29.60
CA SER A 653 -47.73 -29.39 -29.58
C SER A 653 -48.27 -28.03 -29.13
N GLN A 654 -49.28 -27.61 -29.92
CA GLN A 654 -50.07 -26.39 -29.80
C GLN A 654 -50.90 -26.38 -28.50
N GLY A 655 -51.13 -25.19 -27.94
CA GLY A 655 -52.13 -24.99 -26.91
C GLY A 655 -52.14 -23.57 -26.36
N GLN A 656 -53.18 -22.86 -26.71
CA GLN A 656 -53.55 -21.48 -26.34
C GLN A 656 -53.73 -21.25 -24.84
N GLY A 657 -53.32 -20.07 -24.35
CA GLY A 657 -54.25 -19.24 -23.58
C GLY A 657 -54.06 -19.19 -22.07
N GLN A 658 -53.93 -17.96 -21.64
CA GLN A 658 -54.31 -17.38 -20.34
C GLN A 658 -53.32 -17.48 -19.15
N GLY A 659 -52.79 -16.29 -18.79
CA GLY A 659 -52.13 -16.06 -17.53
C GLY A 659 -53.14 -15.78 -16.41
N PRO A 660 -52.79 -15.10 -15.29
CA PRO A 660 -51.74 -15.34 -14.33
C PRO A 660 -52.28 -15.66 -12.93
N GLY A 661 -51.56 -16.37 -12.13
CA GLY A 661 -51.95 -16.67 -10.76
C GLY A 661 -50.94 -17.58 -10.06
N GLY A 662 -49.80 -17.03 -9.70
CA GLY A 662 -48.73 -17.79 -9.08
C GLY A 662 -48.40 -17.30 -7.66
N GLY A 663 -49.14 -17.74 -6.69
CA GLY A 663 -48.84 -17.45 -5.27
C GLY A 663 -49.14 -18.60 -4.30
N THR A 664 -49.93 -19.57 -4.73
CA THR A 664 -50.37 -20.68 -3.87
C THR A 664 -49.81 -22.06 -4.31
N SER A 665 -49.31 -22.19 -5.53
CA SER A 665 -48.80 -23.47 -6.08
C SER A 665 -47.47 -23.93 -5.51
N ASP A 666 -46.58 -23.01 -5.19
CA ASP A 666 -45.25 -23.38 -4.71
C ASP A 666 -45.27 -23.87 -3.24
N ARG A 667 -46.16 -23.33 -2.45
CA ARG A 667 -46.33 -23.75 -1.04
C ARG A 667 -46.97 -25.14 -0.94
N ALA A 668 -47.91 -25.44 -1.78
CA ALA A 668 -48.51 -26.76 -1.87
C ALA A 668 -47.53 -27.81 -2.40
N ARG A 669 -46.72 -27.45 -3.38
CA ARG A 669 -45.69 -28.31 -3.95
C ARG A 669 -44.59 -28.64 -2.95
N PHE A 670 -44.20 -27.63 -2.13
CA PHE A 670 -43.22 -27.83 -1.08
C PHE A 670 -43.74 -28.66 0.10
N GLN A 671 -45.02 -28.59 0.41
CA GLN A 671 -45.67 -29.46 1.40
C GLN A 671 -45.73 -30.91 0.91
N GLN A 672 -46.09 -31.13 -0.34
CA GLN A 672 -46.11 -32.44 -0.96
C GLN A 672 -44.70 -33.10 -1.03
N LEU A 673 -43.68 -32.35 -1.38
CA LEU A 673 -42.29 -32.83 -1.41
C LEU A 673 -41.80 -33.21 0.01
N ARG A 674 -42.21 -32.47 1.01
CA ARG A 674 -41.87 -32.75 2.42
C ARG A 674 -42.61 -34.02 2.94
N GLU A 675 -43.87 -34.17 2.65
CA GLU A 675 -44.64 -35.37 3.01
C GLU A 675 -44.00 -36.62 2.38
N GLN A 676 -43.59 -36.52 1.14
CA GLN A 676 -42.92 -37.59 0.44
C GLN A 676 -41.53 -37.89 1.01
N PHE A 677 -40.76 -36.88 1.44
CA PHE A 677 -39.46 -37.05 2.09
C PHE A 677 -39.56 -37.68 3.48
N CYS A 678 -40.63 -37.36 4.21
CA CYS A 678 -40.84 -37.85 5.59
C CYS A 678 -41.56 -39.22 5.63
N SER A 679 -42.33 -39.59 4.60
CA SER A 679 -43.14 -40.83 4.58
C SER A 679 -42.47 -42.05 3.88
N SER A 680 -41.40 -41.84 3.16
CA SER A 680 -40.71 -42.93 2.45
C SER A 680 -39.91 -43.83 3.40
N GLU A 681 -40.26 -45.12 3.48
CA GLU A 681 -39.44 -46.16 4.10
C GLU A 681 -38.27 -46.52 3.13
N GLY A 682 -37.05 -46.14 3.45
CA GLY A 682 -35.86 -46.32 2.61
C GLY A 682 -35.11 -45.05 2.23
N GLN A 683 -34.17 -45.12 1.27
CA GLN A 683 -33.50 -43.90 0.73
C GLN A 683 -34.50 -43.04 -0.07
N PRO A 684 -34.76 -41.78 0.31
CA PRO A 684 -35.71 -40.94 -0.41
C PRO A 684 -35.12 -40.55 -1.79
N ASP A 685 -35.95 -40.41 -2.79
CA ASP A 685 -35.58 -39.80 -4.07
C ASP A 685 -35.34 -38.30 -3.83
N ILE A 686 -34.07 -37.91 -3.79
CA ILE A 686 -33.66 -36.53 -3.59
C ILE A 686 -33.69 -35.67 -4.85
N SER A 687 -33.97 -36.28 -6.04
CA SER A 687 -33.98 -35.55 -7.33
C SER A 687 -35.07 -34.48 -7.43
N GLN A 688 -36.12 -34.63 -6.66
CA GLN A 688 -37.24 -33.68 -6.56
C GLN A 688 -37.04 -32.53 -5.58
N LEU A 689 -35.97 -32.59 -4.76
CA LEU A 689 -35.63 -31.52 -3.80
C LEU A 689 -34.89 -30.36 -4.51
N PRO A 690 -35.00 -29.12 -3.98
CA PRO A 690 -34.18 -28.01 -4.49
C PRO A 690 -32.67 -28.35 -4.49
N GLU A 691 -31.97 -27.92 -5.51
CA GLU A 691 -30.58 -28.31 -5.81
C GLU A 691 -29.64 -28.10 -4.60
N ARG A 692 -29.82 -26.99 -3.85
CA ARG A 692 -29.08 -26.72 -2.59
C ARG A 692 -29.32 -27.76 -1.48
N MET A 693 -30.49 -28.40 -1.47
CA MET A 693 -30.78 -29.49 -0.55
C MET A 693 -30.18 -30.80 -1.03
N GLN A 694 -30.22 -31.08 -2.33
CA GLN A 694 -29.57 -32.25 -2.91
C GLN A 694 -28.08 -32.28 -2.62
N GLN A 695 -27.38 -31.14 -2.82
CA GLN A 695 -25.95 -31.00 -2.55
C GLN A 695 -25.59 -31.25 -1.08
N ARG A 696 -26.43 -30.84 -0.13
CA ARG A 696 -26.20 -31.08 1.32
C ARG A 696 -26.40 -32.53 1.74
N LEU A 697 -27.13 -33.31 0.97
CA LEU A 697 -27.42 -34.71 1.24
C LEU A 697 -26.46 -35.67 0.54
N ARG A 698 -25.55 -35.17 -0.30
CA ARG A 698 -24.50 -35.94 -0.99
C ARG A 698 -23.21 -35.95 -0.16
N GLY A 699 -22.51 -37.08 -0.18
CA GLY A 699 -21.16 -37.21 0.36
C GLY A 699 -20.10 -36.67 -0.61
N GLU A 700 -18.85 -36.72 -0.20
CA GLU A 700 -17.69 -36.27 -1.01
C GLU A 700 -17.50 -37.07 -2.32
N ASN A 701 -18.07 -38.24 -2.43
CA ASN A 701 -18.08 -39.07 -3.63
C ASN A 701 -19.24 -38.77 -4.61
N GLY A 702 -20.06 -37.74 -4.31
CA GLY A 702 -21.20 -37.32 -5.14
C GLY A 702 -22.45 -38.21 -5.01
N GLU A 703 -22.39 -39.31 -4.21
CA GLU A 703 -23.55 -40.18 -3.93
C GLU A 703 -24.33 -39.68 -2.70
N VAL A 704 -25.61 -40.11 -2.61
CA VAL A 704 -26.48 -39.77 -1.47
C VAL A 704 -25.93 -40.40 -0.20
N ASP A 705 -25.61 -39.56 0.79
CA ASP A 705 -25.07 -40.01 2.08
C ASP A 705 -26.21 -40.41 3.05
N PRO A 706 -26.32 -41.70 3.43
CA PRO A 706 -27.39 -42.18 4.28
C PRO A 706 -27.44 -41.51 5.68
N GLU A 707 -26.26 -41.16 6.24
CA GLU A 707 -26.19 -40.49 7.56
C GLU A 707 -26.69 -39.06 7.50
N ARG A 708 -26.32 -38.30 6.44
CA ARG A 708 -26.80 -36.94 6.23
C ARG A 708 -28.32 -36.91 5.95
N VAL A 709 -28.84 -37.91 5.25
CA VAL A 709 -30.28 -38.08 5.03
C VAL A 709 -30.99 -38.38 6.35
N ALA A 710 -30.45 -39.25 7.22
CA ALA A 710 -31.04 -39.56 8.51
C ALA A 710 -31.05 -38.35 9.42
N GLN A 711 -29.95 -37.58 9.51
CA GLN A 711 -29.91 -36.33 10.28
C GLN A 711 -30.85 -35.27 9.74
N ALA A 712 -31.01 -35.16 8.42
CA ALA A 712 -31.99 -34.24 7.82
C ALA A 712 -33.41 -34.63 8.14
N ARG A 713 -33.73 -35.93 8.13
CA ARG A 713 -35.04 -36.46 8.54
C ARG A 713 -35.34 -36.17 10.00
N GLU A 714 -34.42 -36.41 10.89
CA GLU A 714 -34.56 -36.14 12.33
C GLU A 714 -34.89 -34.65 12.60
N ARG A 715 -34.24 -33.74 11.88
CA ARG A 715 -34.48 -32.29 12.01
C ARG A 715 -35.78 -31.79 11.34
N ILE A 716 -36.23 -32.42 10.26
CA ILE A 716 -37.34 -31.94 9.45
C ILE A 716 -38.66 -32.63 9.83
N CYS A 717 -38.57 -33.94 10.22
CA CYS A 717 -39.72 -34.83 10.38
C CYS A 717 -40.01 -35.20 11.85
N SER A 718 -39.13 -34.78 12.83
CA SER A 718 -39.41 -35.04 14.25
C SER A 718 -40.61 -34.22 14.75
N ALA A 719 -41.35 -34.78 15.72
CA ALA A 719 -42.52 -34.11 16.32
C ALA A 719 -42.15 -32.74 16.91
N ASP A 720 -40.99 -32.62 17.58
CA ASP A 720 -40.50 -31.36 18.14
C ASP A 720 -40.11 -30.33 17.06
N GLY A 721 -39.57 -30.75 15.92
CA GLY A 721 -39.27 -29.88 14.78
C GLY A 721 -40.53 -29.35 14.06
N MET A 722 -41.60 -30.10 14.04
CA MET A 722 -42.89 -29.69 13.49
C MET A 722 -43.61 -28.73 14.41
N GLN A 723 -43.64 -28.99 15.71
CA GLN A 723 -44.26 -28.12 16.69
C GLN A 723 -43.56 -26.73 16.80
N ALA A 724 -42.24 -26.70 16.81
CA ALA A 724 -41.49 -25.47 16.84
C ALA A 724 -41.72 -24.59 15.58
N ARG A 725 -41.99 -25.18 14.42
CA ARG A 725 -42.34 -24.43 13.21
C ARG A 725 -43.76 -23.91 13.20
N GLU A 726 -44.73 -24.71 13.67
CA GLU A 726 -46.14 -24.25 13.82
C GLU A 726 -46.22 -23.09 14.82
N GLU A 727 -45.47 -23.13 15.92
CA GLU A 727 -45.38 -22.06 16.88
C GLU A 727 -44.77 -20.78 16.28
N MET A 728 -43.75 -20.91 15.46
CA MET A 728 -43.12 -19.76 14.77
C MET A 728 -44.01 -19.18 13.67
N GLU A 729 -44.75 -20.00 12.95
CA GLU A 729 -45.71 -19.52 11.93
C GLU A 729 -46.92 -18.85 12.56
N ALA A 730 -47.42 -19.38 13.67
CA ALA A 730 -48.49 -18.74 14.47
C ALA A 730 -47.99 -17.40 15.07
N ALA A 731 -46.75 -17.35 15.54
CA ALA A 731 -46.15 -16.11 16.04
C ALA A 731 -45.98 -15.05 14.92
N ARG A 732 -45.63 -15.44 13.71
CA ARG A 732 -45.54 -14.56 12.54
C ARG A 732 -46.90 -13.98 12.18
N ILE A 733 -47.92 -14.80 12.11
CA ILE A 733 -49.30 -14.33 11.82
C ILE A 733 -49.75 -13.30 12.87
N ARG A 734 -49.51 -13.55 14.17
CA ARG A 734 -49.88 -12.63 15.26
C ARG A 734 -49.09 -11.32 15.22
N LEU A 735 -47.81 -11.36 14.88
CA LEU A 735 -46.99 -10.16 14.73
C LEU A 735 -47.42 -9.29 13.55
N CYS A 736 -47.87 -9.92 12.44
CA CYS A 736 -48.22 -9.21 11.21
C CYS A 736 -49.69 -8.80 11.11
N THR A 737 -50.57 -9.35 11.95
CA THR A 737 -52.00 -8.96 11.96
C THR A 737 -52.15 -7.52 12.40
N GLY A 738 -52.72 -6.67 11.53
CA GLY A 738 -52.96 -5.25 11.81
C GLY A 738 -51.67 -4.40 11.80
N TRP A 739 -50.58 -4.86 11.20
CA TRP A 739 -49.41 -4.07 11.01
C TRP A 739 -49.55 -3.06 9.87
N ASN A 740 -49.33 -1.78 10.16
CA ASN A 740 -49.29 -0.72 9.16
C ASN A 740 -47.83 -0.19 9.00
N PRO A 741 -47.15 -0.53 7.92
CA PRO A 741 -45.76 -0.07 7.73
C PRO A 741 -45.63 1.44 7.50
N ALA A 742 -46.71 2.13 7.05
CA ALA A 742 -46.72 3.58 6.82
C ALA A 742 -46.94 4.38 8.11
N ASP A 743 -47.60 3.80 9.11
CA ASP A 743 -47.80 4.39 10.44
C ASP A 743 -47.71 3.30 11.50
N PRO A 744 -46.51 2.99 12.00
CA PRO A 744 -46.34 1.97 13.05
C PRO A 744 -47.09 2.27 14.36
N ALA A 745 -47.37 3.52 14.66
CA ALA A 745 -48.09 3.94 15.87
C ALA A 745 -49.61 3.66 15.79
N ALA A 746 -50.16 3.62 14.58
CA ALA A 746 -51.54 3.25 14.32
C ALA A 746 -51.78 1.73 14.19
N SER A 747 -50.73 0.92 14.31
CA SER A 747 -50.83 -0.54 14.22
C SER A 747 -51.52 -1.16 15.43
N THR A 748 -52.29 -2.22 15.20
CA THR A 748 -52.98 -2.95 16.28
C THR A 748 -51.98 -3.50 17.30
N PRO A 749 -52.20 -3.32 18.62
CA PRO A 749 -51.36 -3.88 19.67
C PRO A 749 -51.26 -5.42 19.56
N VAL A 750 -50.05 -5.96 19.74
CA VAL A 750 -49.79 -7.39 19.73
C VAL A 750 -49.99 -7.94 21.15
N ASP A 751 -50.73 -9.05 21.29
CA ASP A 751 -50.73 -9.80 22.53
C ASP A 751 -49.41 -10.51 22.74
N LEU A 752 -48.56 -9.90 23.55
CA LEU A 752 -47.19 -10.34 23.83
C LEU A 752 -47.17 -11.65 24.65
N ALA A 753 -48.21 -11.94 25.44
CA ALA A 753 -48.30 -13.16 26.25
C ALA A 753 -48.51 -14.39 25.36
N ALA A 754 -49.09 -14.17 24.18
CA ALA A 754 -49.37 -15.25 23.23
C ALA A 754 -48.21 -15.54 22.26
N LEU A 755 -47.06 -14.87 22.42
CA LEU A 755 -45.84 -15.15 21.63
C LEU A 755 -44.96 -16.19 22.33
N PRO A 756 -44.23 -17.04 21.55
CA PRO A 756 -43.27 -17.98 22.11
C PRO A 756 -42.18 -17.29 22.95
N GLU A 757 -41.71 -17.96 23.99
CA GLU A 757 -40.73 -17.40 24.95
C GLU A 757 -39.47 -16.88 24.30
N ARG A 758 -38.91 -17.58 23.32
CA ARG A 758 -37.75 -17.17 22.55
C ARG A 758 -37.96 -15.88 21.73
N VAL A 759 -39.19 -15.58 21.36
CA VAL A 759 -39.56 -14.32 20.66
C VAL A 759 -39.70 -13.19 21.67
N ARG A 760 -40.29 -13.46 22.84
CA ARG A 760 -40.43 -12.50 23.95
C ARG A 760 -39.06 -12.06 24.50
N GLU A 761 -38.11 -13.01 24.70
CA GLU A 761 -36.76 -12.72 25.16
C GLU A 761 -36.01 -11.79 24.21
N ARG A 762 -36.16 -11.95 22.90
CA ARG A 762 -35.55 -11.05 21.91
C ARG A 762 -36.15 -9.65 21.88
N LEU A 763 -37.35 -9.48 22.35
CA LEU A 763 -38.04 -8.21 22.42
C LEU A 763 -37.88 -7.50 23.77
N ALA A 764 -37.37 -8.20 24.79
CA ALA A 764 -37.15 -7.66 26.12
C ALA A 764 -35.96 -6.65 26.12
N GLY A 765 -36.19 -5.52 26.75
CA GLY A 765 -35.16 -4.53 27.08
C GLY A 765 -34.34 -4.93 28.32
N PRO A 766 -33.37 -4.12 28.74
CA PRO A 766 -32.54 -4.36 29.93
C PRO A 766 -33.36 -4.43 31.24
N ASP A 767 -34.54 -3.87 31.24
CA ASP A 767 -35.51 -3.85 32.34
C ASP A 767 -36.48 -5.04 32.34
N GLY A 768 -36.34 -5.98 31.39
CA GLY A 768 -37.20 -7.14 31.23
C GLY A 768 -38.58 -6.82 30.62
N GLN A 769 -38.84 -5.57 30.24
CA GLN A 769 -40.08 -5.19 29.55
C GLN A 769 -39.87 -5.18 28.05
N VAL A 770 -40.96 -5.39 27.28
CA VAL A 770 -40.88 -5.39 25.82
C VAL A 770 -40.67 -3.95 25.31
N ASP A 771 -39.60 -3.75 24.58
CA ASP A 771 -39.27 -2.48 23.95
C ASP A 771 -40.11 -2.27 22.68
N PRO A 772 -40.95 -1.21 22.65
CA PRO A 772 -41.83 -0.92 21.52
C PRO A 772 -41.06 -0.69 20.19
N GLU A 773 -39.88 -0.14 20.27
CA GLU A 773 -39.07 0.10 19.08
C GLU A 773 -38.55 -1.22 18.49
N ARG A 774 -38.05 -2.13 19.33
CA ARG A 774 -37.64 -3.48 18.91
C ARG A 774 -38.79 -4.29 18.35
N LEU A 775 -39.99 -4.15 18.93
CA LEU A 775 -41.21 -4.80 18.40
C LEU A 775 -41.53 -4.26 16.99
N ASN A 776 -41.49 -2.95 16.79
CA ASN A 776 -41.75 -2.34 15.48
C ASN A 776 -40.71 -2.73 14.45
N GLN A 777 -39.43 -2.77 14.82
CA GLN A 777 -38.34 -3.24 13.95
C GLN A 777 -38.50 -4.74 13.57
N LEU A 778 -38.92 -5.58 14.53
CA LEU A 778 -39.18 -6.99 14.25
C LEU A 778 -40.37 -7.13 13.29
N ARG A 779 -41.47 -6.39 13.51
CA ARG A 779 -42.62 -6.34 12.62
C ARG A 779 -42.24 -5.90 11.21
N ALA A 780 -41.44 -4.84 11.06
CA ALA A 780 -40.99 -4.35 9.78
C ALA A 780 -40.19 -5.42 9.01
N ARG A 781 -39.36 -6.20 9.72
CA ARG A 781 -38.53 -7.26 9.09
C ARG A 781 -39.32 -8.53 8.74
N VAL A 782 -40.27 -8.91 9.59
CA VAL A 782 -40.95 -10.21 9.46
C VAL A 782 -42.22 -10.10 8.61
N CYS A 783 -42.84 -8.91 8.56
CA CYS A 783 -44.07 -8.65 7.86
C CYS A 783 -43.93 -7.97 6.50
N ALA A 784 -42.70 -7.55 6.11
CA ALA A 784 -42.38 -7.13 4.75
C ALA A 784 -42.47 -8.37 3.84
N ALA A 785 -43.52 -8.44 3.00
CA ALA A 785 -43.67 -9.51 2.02
C ALA A 785 -42.66 -9.38 0.89
N PRO A 786 -42.06 -10.46 0.38
CA PRO A 786 -41.47 -10.45 -0.92
C PRO A 786 -42.57 -10.47 -1.99
N GLY A 787 -42.74 -9.33 -2.70
CA GLY A 787 -43.72 -9.18 -3.78
C GLY A 787 -45.04 -8.56 -3.35
N GLY A 788 -45.16 -7.27 -3.25
CA GLY A 788 -46.38 -6.51 -3.01
C GLY A 788 -46.73 -5.69 -4.24
N GLU A 789 -47.75 -6.16 -4.96
CA GLU A 789 -48.49 -5.36 -5.93
C GLU A 789 -49.18 -4.16 -5.29
N ARG A 790 -49.12 -3.03 -6.00
CA ARG A 790 -49.92 -1.84 -5.70
C ARG A 790 -51.39 -2.14 -6.05
N GLY A 791 -52.27 -2.09 -5.10
CA GLY A 791 -53.72 -2.09 -5.29
C GLY A 791 -54.26 -0.67 -5.56
N PRO A 792 -55.35 -0.55 -6.35
CA PRO A 792 -55.85 0.74 -6.83
C PRO A 792 -56.97 1.29 -5.92
N GLY A 793 -57.14 2.60 -5.95
CA GLY A 793 -58.42 3.20 -5.65
C GLY A 793 -58.44 4.35 -4.64
N GLY A 794 -58.76 5.50 -5.11
CA GLY A 794 -59.18 6.67 -4.31
C GLY A 794 -59.26 7.93 -5.16
N GLU A 795 -60.44 8.07 -5.83
CA GLU A 795 -60.83 9.25 -6.59
C GLU A 795 -60.96 10.49 -5.70
N GLY A 796 -60.77 11.65 -6.32
CA GLY A 796 -61.41 12.88 -5.81
C GLY A 796 -60.66 14.15 -6.19
N SER A 797 -61.10 14.69 -7.35
CA SER A 797 -61.61 16.07 -7.63
C SER A 797 -60.58 17.21 -7.50
N ASP A 798 -60.42 17.90 -8.47
CA ASP A 798 -61.01 18.89 -9.30
C ASP A 798 -60.18 20.12 -9.49
N ALA A 799 -60.03 20.48 -10.68
CA ALA A 799 -60.32 21.68 -11.48
C ALA A 799 -59.21 22.69 -11.68
N GLY A 800 -59.04 23.01 -12.94
CA GLY A 800 -58.68 24.34 -13.39
C GLY A 800 -57.71 24.39 -14.57
N GLU A 801 -58.31 24.19 -15.72
CA GLU A 801 -58.24 24.95 -17.00
C GLU A 801 -56.89 25.33 -17.64
N SER A 802 -56.74 24.76 -18.82
CA SER A 802 -55.96 25.26 -19.95
C SER A 802 -56.57 26.58 -20.55
N PRO A 803 -55.85 27.29 -21.44
CA PRO A 803 -55.98 26.88 -22.83
C PRO A 803 -54.74 27.08 -23.73
N ALA A 804 -54.88 26.38 -24.85
CA ALA A 804 -54.07 26.23 -26.01
C ALA A 804 -53.83 27.46 -26.89
N ALA A 805 -52.84 27.42 -27.75
CA ALA A 805 -52.72 27.64 -29.19
C ALA A 805 -51.25 27.75 -29.53
N GLY A 806 -50.69 27.07 -30.47
CA GLY A 806 -51.00 26.81 -31.85
C GLY A 806 -49.90 27.42 -32.73
N GLY A 807 -49.28 26.66 -33.61
CA GLY A 807 -48.56 27.27 -34.72
C GLY A 807 -47.18 26.71 -35.05
N GLU A 808 -47.11 25.76 -35.85
CA GLU A 808 -46.35 25.41 -37.11
C GLU A 808 -45.02 26.11 -37.38
N THR A 809 -44.06 25.25 -37.72
CA THR A 809 -43.21 25.12 -38.92
C THR A 809 -41.88 25.78 -39.02
N ARG A 810 -40.93 24.89 -39.45
CA ARG A 810 -39.79 25.04 -40.34
C ARG A 810 -38.45 25.49 -39.73
N GLY A 811 -37.52 24.54 -39.63
CA GLY A 811 -36.42 24.40 -40.64
C GLY A 811 -35.22 25.29 -40.42
N GLY A 812 -34.06 24.72 -40.21
CA GLY A 812 -32.82 25.38 -40.52
C GLY A 812 -31.69 25.14 -39.51
N GLY A 813 -30.73 24.39 -39.93
CA GLY A 813 -29.51 23.98 -39.31
C GLY A 813 -28.71 25.09 -38.62
N GLY A 814 -27.88 24.67 -37.68
CA GLY A 814 -26.89 25.54 -37.09
C GLY A 814 -26.23 24.94 -35.88
N ARG A 815 -25.09 24.36 -36.13
CA ARG A 815 -23.90 24.25 -35.28
C ARG A 815 -24.09 24.24 -33.75
N GLY A 816 -23.77 23.10 -33.19
CA GLY A 816 -23.56 22.87 -31.80
C GLY A 816 -22.51 23.75 -31.17
N ARG A 817 -22.77 24.14 -29.96
CA ARG A 817 -21.75 24.61 -29.01
C ARG A 817 -21.91 23.81 -27.74
N GLY A 818 -20.83 23.15 -27.36
CA GLY A 818 -20.69 22.24 -26.24
C GLY A 818 -21.27 22.82 -24.96
N GLY A 819 -22.09 22.05 -24.39
CA GLY A 819 -22.60 22.24 -23.06
C GLY A 819 -21.76 21.45 -22.09
N GLY A 820 -21.54 22.05 -20.96
CA GLY A 820 -20.79 21.58 -19.82
C GLY A 820 -20.91 20.10 -19.50
N GLY A 821 -19.77 19.48 -19.32
CA GLY A 821 -19.66 18.18 -18.69
C GLY A 821 -20.23 18.26 -17.28
N GLY A 822 -21.38 17.65 -17.08
CA GLY A 822 -21.80 17.27 -15.75
C GLY A 822 -20.82 16.21 -15.30
N SER A 823 -20.16 16.46 -14.18
CA SER A 823 -19.47 15.41 -13.42
C SER A 823 -20.54 14.36 -13.04
N GLY A 824 -20.64 13.31 -13.84
CA GLY A 824 -21.30 12.09 -13.42
C GLY A 824 -20.42 11.50 -12.33
N GLY A 825 -20.83 11.65 -11.09
CA GLY A 825 -20.29 10.83 -10.02
C GLY A 825 -20.51 9.35 -10.35
N PRO A 826 -19.69 8.43 -9.82
CA PRO A 826 -19.77 7.00 -10.09
C PRO A 826 -21.22 6.55 -9.92
N GLY A 827 -21.76 5.86 -10.93
CA GLY A 827 -23.17 5.48 -11.00
C GLY A 827 -23.58 4.70 -9.77
N GLY A 828 -24.50 5.24 -9.01
CA GLY A 828 -25.07 4.60 -7.85
C GLY A 828 -25.70 3.25 -8.20
N GLY A 829 -25.30 2.18 -7.53
CA GLY A 829 -26.04 0.92 -7.55
C GLY A 829 -25.28 -0.34 -7.21
N GLN A 830 -24.01 -0.45 -7.51
CA GLN A 830 -23.27 -1.68 -7.20
C GLN A 830 -22.07 -1.36 -6.29
N GLY A 831 -22.05 -2.02 -5.10
CA GLY A 831 -20.87 -1.96 -4.24
C GLY A 831 -19.76 -2.82 -4.80
N ARG A 832 -18.52 -2.50 -4.40
CA ARG A 832 -17.29 -3.23 -4.70
C ARG A 832 -16.68 -3.76 -3.41
N TRP A 833 -16.06 -4.92 -3.52
CA TRP A 833 -15.24 -5.46 -2.45
C TRP A 833 -13.98 -6.11 -3.03
N ASN A 834 -12.92 -6.08 -2.24
CA ASN A 834 -11.69 -6.78 -2.52
C ASN A 834 -11.16 -7.48 -1.27
N LEU A 835 -10.39 -8.53 -1.45
CA LEU A 835 -9.69 -9.23 -0.38
C LEU A 835 -8.39 -9.80 -0.94
N SER A 836 -7.28 -9.45 -0.31
CA SER A 836 -5.94 -10.00 -0.58
C SER A 836 -5.40 -10.65 0.68
N VAL A 837 -4.88 -11.85 0.58
CA VAL A 837 -4.23 -12.55 1.70
C VAL A 837 -2.94 -13.18 1.19
N TYR A 838 -1.82 -12.83 1.83
CA TYR A 838 -0.50 -13.36 1.52
C TYR A 838 0.15 -13.96 2.75
N HIS A 839 0.81 -15.10 2.57
CA HIS A 839 1.65 -15.71 3.59
C HIS A 839 3.07 -15.86 3.06
N THR A 840 4.03 -15.31 3.79
CA THR A 840 5.46 -15.45 3.53
C THR A 840 6.07 -16.38 4.56
N ILE A 841 6.85 -17.35 4.09
CA ILE A 841 7.60 -18.29 4.91
C ILE A 841 9.07 -18.12 4.61
N GLU A 842 9.84 -17.69 5.60
CA GLU A 842 11.31 -17.70 5.53
C GLU A 842 11.81 -19.14 5.72
N LEU A 843 12.51 -19.66 4.70
CA LEU A 843 13.07 -21.02 4.72
C LEU A 843 14.49 -21.03 5.26
N GLU A 844 15.29 -20.04 4.87
CA GLU A 844 16.68 -19.85 5.24
C GLU A 844 16.96 -18.35 5.35
N ASN A 845 17.70 -17.94 6.39
CA ASN A 845 18.19 -16.57 6.53
C ASN A 845 19.46 -16.59 7.38
N TYR A 846 20.58 -16.18 6.79
CA TYR A 846 21.87 -16.27 7.45
C TYR A 846 22.79 -15.09 7.07
N ALA A 847 23.82 -14.87 7.89
CA ALA A 847 24.88 -13.92 7.65
C ALA A 847 26.26 -14.49 8.02
N VAL A 848 27.26 -14.17 7.23
CA VAL A 848 28.68 -14.42 7.54
C VAL A 848 29.34 -13.07 7.72
N ILE A 849 29.76 -12.77 8.93
CA ILE A 849 30.34 -11.46 9.27
C ILE A 849 31.70 -11.29 8.56
N ALA A 850 32.60 -12.27 8.69
CA ALA A 850 33.91 -12.29 8.06
C ALA A 850 34.37 -13.72 7.79
N ASN A 851 35.32 -13.88 6.85
CA ASN A 851 35.91 -15.16 6.56
C ASN A 851 36.58 -15.80 7.80
N GLY A 852 36.16 -17.02 8.17
CA GLY A 852 36.67 -17.74 9.34
C GLY A 852 35.87 -17.51 10.64
N ILE A 853 34.85 -16.65 10.62
CA ILE A 853 33.88 -16.51 11.70
C ILE A 853 32.69 -17.45 11.41
N PRO A 854 32.08 -18.09 12.42
CA PRO A 854 30.91 -18.93 12.20
C PRO A 854 29.77 -18.15 11.54
N GLN A 855 29.03 -18.85 10.70
CA GLN A 855 27.80 -18.32 10.10
C GLN A 855 26.73 -18.12 11.18
N LEU A 856 26.10 -16.96 11.16
CA LEU A 856 24.93 -16.67 11.98
C LEU A 856 23.68 -17.25 11.34
N ASP A 857 22.87 -17.99 12.09
CA ASP A 857 21.53 -18.46 11.70
C ASP A 857 20.45 -17.52 12.26
N LEU A 858 19.98 -16.60 11.42
CA LEU A 858 19.02 -15.56 11.84
C LEU A 858 17.61 -16.11 12.10
N LEU A 859 17.32 -17.36 11.71
CA LEU A 859 16.08 -18.06 12.08
C LEU A 859 16.27 -18.97 13.30
N GLY A 860 17.52 -19.24 13.68
CA GLY A 860 17.92 -20.13 14.76
C GLY A 860 18.26 -19.43 16.09
N GLY A 861 18.13 -18.08 16.13
CA GLY A 861 18.36 -17.30 17.36
C GLY A 861 19.51 -16.29 17.27
N ASP A 862 20.29 -16.29 16.19
CA ASP A 862 21.19 -15.17 15.90
C ASP A 862 20.39 -13.98 15.35
N ALA A 863 20.84 -12.74 15.55
CA ALA A 863 20.16 -11.56 15.03
C ALA A 863 21.09 -10.46 14.59
N LEU A 864 20.65 -9.74 13.54
CA LEU A 864 21.25 -8.51 13.05
C LEU A 864 20.44 -7.27 13.44
N SER A 865 19.19 -7.44 13.78
CA SER A 865 18.28 -6.33 14.17
C SER A 865 17.62 -6.61 15.51
N GLY A 866 17.01 -5.58 16.09
CA GLY A 866 16.42 -5.64 17.41
C GLY A 866 15.27 -6.62 17.61
N SER A 867 14.69 -7.20 16.53
CA SER A 867 13.53 -8.08 16.61
C SER A 867 13.77 -9.50 16.08
N GLY A 868 14.96 -9.83 15.58
CA GLY A 868 15.21 -11.11 14.90
C GLY A 868 14.44 -11.24 13.58
N VAL A 869 14.41 -12.44 13.00
CA VAL A 869 13.70 -12.74 11.74
C VAL A 869 12.51 -13.64 12.04
N ASN A 870 11.32 -13.17 11.66
CA ASN A 870 10.08 -13.95 11.81
C ASN A 870 9.99 -14.99 10.69
N ARG A 871 9.77 -16.26 11.05
CA ARG A 871 9.64 -17.36 10.08
C ARG A 871 8.36 -17.25 9.25
N HIS A 872 7.26 -16.79 9.85
CA HIS A 872 5.96 -16.67 9.22
C HIS A 872 5.44 -15.24 9.30
N ASN A 873 5.10 -14.66 8.15
CA ASN A 873 4.44 -13.37 8.05
C ASN A 873 3.16 -13.53 7.23
N VAL A 874 2.02 -13.10 7.77
CA VAL A 874 0.74 -13.08 7.06
C VAL A 874 0.26 -11.64 6.94
N THR A 875 -0.04 -11.22 5.72
CA THR A 875 -0.67 -9.93 5.46
C THR A 875 -2.03 -10.14 4.84
N MET A 876 -3.04 -9.43 5.32
CA MET A 876 -4.40 -9.45 4.80
C MET A 876 -4.88 -8.03 4.60
N GLU A 877 -5.48 -7.76 3.46
CA GLU A 877 -6.17 -6.51 3.16
C GLU A 877 -7.53 -6.80 2.56
N GLY A 878 -8.54 -6.11 3.05
CA GLY A 878 -9.89 -6.21 2.54
C GLY A 878 -10.62 -4.88 2.57
N GLY A 879 -11.42 -4.61 1.54
CA GLY A 879 -12.21 -3.40 1.43
C GLY A 879 -13.63 -3.69 0.95
N LEU A 880 -14.55 -2.84 1.38
CA LEU A 880 -15.94 -2.82 0.94
C LEU A 880 -16.37 -1.37 0.73
N PHE A 881 -16.89 -1.07 -0.45
CA PHE A 881 -17.44 0.24 -0.78
C PHE A 881 -18.86 0.09 -1.32
N HIS A 882 -19.79 0.86 -0.79
CA HIS A 882 -21.17 0.86 -1.27
C HIS A 882 -21.88 2.18 -0.92
N ASN A 883 -22.51 2.82 -1.92
CA ASN A 883 -23.30 4.05 -1.76
C ASN A 883 -22.52 5.18 -1.03
N GLY A 884 -21.27 5.40 -1.39
CA GLY A 884 -20.45 6.46 -0.80
C GLY A 884 -19.92 6.15 0.60
N LEU A 885 -20.17 4.97 1.13
CA LEU A 885 -19.59 4.48 2.38
C LEU A 885 -18.57 3.41 2.08
N GLY A 886 -17.39 3.53 2.65
CA GLY A 886 -16.34 2.54 2.53
C GLY A 886 -15.77 2.13 3.88
N ALA A 887 -15.29 0.89 3.93
CA ALA A 887 -14.56 0.33 5.05
C ALA A 887 -13.41 -0.52 4.52
N ARG A 888 -12.22 -0.35 5.07
CA ARG A 888 -11.04 -1.18 4.80
C ARG A 888 -10.50 -1.71 6.10
N LEU A 889 -10.04 -2.94 6.05
CA LEU A 889 -9.34 -3.61 7.15
C LEU A 889 -8.04 -4.17 6.60
N SER A 890 -6.93 -3.80 7.22
CA SER A 890 -5.65 -4.46 7.04
C SER A 890 -5.28 -5.24 8.31
N ALA A 891 -4.58 -6.34 8.15
CA ALA A 891 -4.09 -7.13 9.26
C ALA A 891 -2.71 -7.68 8.92
N ASN A 892 -1.79 -7.57 9.88
CA ASN A 892 -0.44 -8.08 9.78
C ASN A 892 -0.18 -9.01 10.96
N TYR A 893 0.29 -10.23 10.67
CA TYR A 893 0.73 -11.19 11.66
C TYR A 893 2.18 -11.56 11.40
N ALA A 894 3.01 -11.46 12.43
CA ALA A 894 4.38 -11.94 12.46
C ALA A 894 4.54 -12.99 13.55
N SER A 895 5.07 -14.17 13.20
CA SER A 895 5.40 -15.19 14.20
C SER A 895 6.51 -14.69 15.14
N GLY A 896 6.57 -15.22 16.33
CA GLY A 896 7.67 -14.95 17.24
C GLY A 896 9.04 -15.30 16.66
N SER A 897 10.09 -14.67 17.18
CA SER A 897 11.49 -14.90 16.86
C SER A 897 12.32 -15.00 18.16
N GLN A 898 13.53 -15.48 18.04
CA GLN A 898 14.49 -15.54 19.14
C GLN A 898 15.75 -14.75 18.77
N VAL A 899 16.32 -14.08 19.73
CA VAL A 899 17.59 -13.35 19.60
C VAL A 899 18.42 -13.63 20.85
N ASP A 900 19.41 -14.50 20.71
CA ASP A 900 20.22 -14.97 21.82
C ASP A 900 19.33 -15.43 23.01
N ASN A 901 19.38 -14.74 24.14
CA ASN A 901 18.58 -15.01 25.33
C ASN A 901 17.21 -14.32 25.36
N LEU A 902 16.84 -13.59 24.32
CA LEU A 902 15.57 -12.86 24.21
C LEU A 902 14.57 -13.59 23.33
N SER A 903 13.34 -13.71 23.80
CA SER A 903 12.19 -14.24 23.06
C SER A 903 11.25 -13.10 22.67
N PHE A 904 11.10 -12.88 21.38
CA PHE A 904 10.10 -11.96 20.78
C PHE A 904 8.85 -12.79 20.51
N HIS A 905 7.75 -12.43 21.17
CA HIS A 905 6.48 -13.12 20.98
C HIS A 905 5.84 -12.74 19.65
N ASP A 906 4.90 -13.55 19.19
CA ASP A 906 4.11 -13.24 18.00
C ASP A 906 3.32 -11.92 18.17
N LEU A 907 3.17 -11.19 17.07
CA LEU A 907 2.44 -9.92 17.02
C LEU A 907 1.41 -9.94 15.89
N ALA A 908 0.19 -9.55 16.21
CA ALA A 908 -0.88 -9.33 15.22
C ALA A 908 -1.44 -7.91 15.39
N THR A 909 -1.35 -7.12 14.34
CA THR A 909 -1.93 -5.78 14.27
C THR A 909 -3.07 -5.72 13.27
N PHE A 910 -4.06 -4.88 13.54
CA PHE A 910 -5.21 -4.65 12.68
C PHE A 910 -5.42 -3.15 12.55
N ASP A 911 -5.59 -2.68 11.31
CA ASP A 911 -5.84 -1.28 11.02
C ASP A 911 -7.18 -1.15 10.31
N LEU A 912 -7.98 -0.16 10.69
CA LEU A 912 -9.32 0.06 10.17
C LEU A 912 -9.42 1.48 9.61
N ARG A 913 -9.83 1.59 8.34
CA ARG A 913 -10.20 2.87 7.73
C ARG A 913 -11.68 2.85 7.36
N LEU A 914 -12.39 3.87 7.79
CA LEU A 914 -13.78 4.13 7.42
C LEU A 914 -13.83 5.46 6.68
N PHE A 915 -14.53 5.51 5.55
CA PHE A 915 -14.68 6.76 4.81
C PHE A 915 -16.09 6.94 4.27
N MET A 916 -16.48 8.20 4.12
CA MET A 916 -17.82 8.59 3.71
C MET A 916 -17.77 9.77 2.74
N ASN A 917 -18.24 9.55 1.51
CA ASN A 917 -18.50 10.63 0.55
C ASN A 917 -19.78 11.37 0.96
N LEU A 918 -19.65 12.59 1.45
CA LEU A 918 -20.74 13.33 2.11
C LEU A 918 -21.85 13.72 1.13
N GLU A 919 -21.53 13.98 -0.13
CA GLU A 919 -22.51 14.32 -1.16
C GLU A 919 -23.48 13.17 -1.47
N GLN A 920 -23.04 11.91 -1.31
CA GLN A 920 -23.84 10.72 -1.59
C GLN A 920 -24.76 10.34 -0.42
N GLN A 921 -24.62 11.00 0.72
CA GLN A 921 -25.44 10.74 1.91
C GLN A 921 -26.70 11.62 1.90
N GLN A 922 -27.82 11.10 1.37
CA GLN A 922 -29.08 11.86 1.26
C GLN A 922 -29.57 12.45 2.58
N TRP A 923 -29.35 11.75 3.70
CA TRP A 923 -29.73 12.22 5.03
C TRP A 923 -28.95 13.45 5.50
N LEU A 924 -27.76 13.72 4.91
CA LEU A 924 -26.90 14.84 5.24
C LEU A 924 -26.94 15.94 4.17
N ALA A 925 -26.84 15.56 2.90
CA ALA A 925 -26.73 16.46 1.75
C ALA A 925 -28.09 16.89 1.18
N GLY A 926 -29.16 16.10 1.43
CA GLY A 926 -30.46 16.34 0.80
C GLY A 926 -30.40 16.27 -0.73
N ASP A 927 -31.30 16.98 -1.40
CA ASP A 927 -31.34 17.02 -2.87
C ASP A 927 -30.30 18.00 -3.47
N ASN A 928 -29.67 18.85 -2.64
CA ASN A 928 -28.66 19.82 -3.09
C ASN A 928 -27.49 19.80 -2.10
N PRO A 929 -26.41 19.10 -2.41
CA PRO A 929 -25.29 18.92 -1.50
C PRO A 929 -24.54 20.22 -1.15
N GLY A 930 -24.65 21.29 -1.97
CA GLY A 930 -24.00 22.57 -1.69
C GLY A 930 -22.51 22.44 -1.36
N PHE A 931 -22.10 22.85 -0.17
CA PHE A 931 -20.72 22.73 0.32
C PHE A 931 -20.23 21.28 0.42
N LEU A 932 -21.12 20.31 0.64
CA LEU A 932 -20.78 18.89 0.79
C LEU A 932 -20.48 18.18 -0.54
N LYS A 933 -20.69 18.84 -1.70
CA LYS A 933 -20.32 18.29 -3.00
C LYS A 933 -18.81 18.11 -3.07
N GLY A 934 -18.33 16.91 -3.43
CA GLY A 934 -16.92 16.57 -3.47
C GLY A 934 -16.22 16.57 -2.09
N ALA A 935 -17.00 16.50 -0.99
CA ALA A 935 -16.44 16.41 0.35
C ALA A 935 -16.44 14.96 0.84
N ARG A 936 -15.35 14.54 1.47
CA ARG A 936 -15.16 13.23 2.12
C ARG A 936 -14.73 13.43 3.56
N LEU A 937 -15.17 12.54 4.41
CA LEU A 937 -14.72 12.38 5.79
C LEU A 937 -14.19 10.97 5.96
N SER A 938 -12.96 10.84 6.47
CA SER A 938 -12.32 9.57 6.77
C SER A 938 -11.99 9.48 8.26
N LEU A 939 -12.02 8.26 8.78
CA LEU A 939 -11.53 7.90 10.11
C LEU A 939 -10.60 6.71 9.94
N ARG A 940 -9.36 6.86 10.34
CA ARG A 940 -8.36 5.80 10.40
C ARG A 940 -8.08 5.44 11.85
N VAL A 941 -7.98 4.16 12.13
CA VAL A 941 -7.58 3.63 13.44
C VAL A 941 -6.49 2.60 13.20
N ASP A 942 -5.26 2.94 13.50
CA ASP A 942 -4.14 2.01 13.42
C ASP A 942 -4.01 1.23 14.71
N ASN A 943 -3.54 -0.01 14.61
CA ASN A 943 -3.41 -0.93 15.72
C ASN A 943 -4.71 -1.01 16.56
N LEU A 944 -5.82 -1.33 15.91
CA LEU A 944 -7.19 -1.31 16.47
C LEU A 944 -7.31 -1.96 17.86
N PHE A 945 -6.53 -3.01 18.14
CA PHE A 945 -6.56 -3.75 19.39
C PHE A 945 -5.49 -3.34 20.39
N ASP A 946 -4.70 -2.28 20.10
CA ASP A 946 -3.62 -1.78 20.95
C ASP A 946 -2.58 -2.90 21.26
N ALA A 947 -2.27 -3.72 20.23
CA ALA A 947 -1.34 -4.82 20.34
C ALA A 947 0.08 -4.29 20.53
N GLN A 948 0.86 -4.95 21.39
CA GLN A 948 2.21 -4.53 21.74
C GLN A 948 3.17 -5.71 21.56
N GLN A 949 4.37 -5.44 21.02
CA GLN A 949 5.43 -6.43 20.97
C GLN A 949 5.89 -6.77 22.38
N ARG A 950 5.73 -8.02 22.78
CA ARG A 950 6.26 -8.51 24.05
C ARG A 950 7.61 -9.18 23.83
N VAL A 951 8.60 -8.77 24.62
CA VAL A 951 9.94 -9.36 24.63
C VAL A 951 10.25 -9.85 26.03
N THR A 952 10.76 -11.08 26.17
CA THR A 952 11.13 -11.63 27.46
C THR A 952 12.51 -12.29 27.39
N ASP A 953 13.26 -12.22 28.49
CA ASP A 953 14.48 -12.98 28.68
C ASP A 953 14.18 -14.44 29.06
N GLU A 954 15.21 -15.26 29.28
CA GLU A 954 15.10 -16.67 29.70
C GLU A 954 14.35 -16.87 31.04
N THR A 955 14.28 -15.85 31.88
CA THR A 955 13.55 -15.88 33.16
C THR A 955 12.08 -15.50 33.01
N GLY A 956 11.67 -15.04 31.83
CA GLY A 956 10.35 -14.50 31.54
C GLY A 956 10.20 -13.01 31.91
N THR A 957 11.29 -12.31 32.25
CA THR A 957 11.30 -10.89 32.58
C THR A 957 11.42 -10.06 31.31
N VAL A 958 10.77 -8.90 31.28
CA VAL A 958 10.90 -7.92 30.18
C VAL A 958 12.12 -7.04 30.46
N PRO A 959 13.16 -7.03 29.60
CA PRO A 959 14.29 -6.12 29.75
C PRO A 959 13.86 -4.67 29.62
N LEU A 960 14.52 -3.76 30.32
CA LEU A 960 14.12 -2.35 30.36
C LEU A 960 14.19 -1.65 29.00
N SER A 961 15.12 -2.05 28.11
CA SER A 961 15.19 -1.54 26.73
C SER A 961 14.11 -2.09 25.78
N TYR A 962 13.38 -3.14 26.22
CA TYR A 962 12.30 -3.76 25.43
C TYR A 962 10.94 -3.61 26.11
N GLN A 963 10.78 -2.61 26.96
CA GLN A 963 9.45 -2.26 27.49
C GLN A 963 8.50 -1.98 26.31
N PRO A 964 7.26 -2.49 26.34
CA PRO A 964 6.35 -2.39 25.20
C PRO A 964 6.18 -0.96 24.65
N TRP A 965 6.04 0.02 25.55
CA TRP A 965 5.89 1.45 25.18
C TRP A 965 7.20 2.13 24.76
N LEU A 966 8.35 1.50 24.97
CA LEU A 966 9.62 1.94 24.41
C LEU A 966 9.80 1.43 22.97
N VAL A 967 9.31 0.21 22.71
CA VAL A 967 9.37 -0.43 21.38
C VAL A 967 8.31 0.17 20.43
N ASP A 968 7.06 0.34 20.89
CA ASP A 968 5.98 1.01 20.16
C ASP A 968 5.34 2.09 21.06
N PRO A 969 5.84 3.33 21.00
CA PRO A 969 5.37 4.39 21.89
C PRO A 969 3.98 4.93 21.56
N LEU A 970 3.47 4.70 20.36
CA LEU A 970 2.19 5.21 19.92
C LEU A 970 1.04 4.25 20.27
N GLY A 971 1.23 2.95 20.09
CA GLY A 971 0.18 1.94 20.23
C GLY A 971 -0.98 2.23 19.27
N ARG A 972 -2.21 2.13 19.75
CA ARG A 972 -3.38 2.46 18.94
C ARG A 972 -3.48 3.97 18.72
N THR A 973 -3.56 4.38 17.42
CA THR A 973 -3.81 5.76 17.02
C THR A 973 -5.16 5.90 16.34
N PHE A 974 -5.72 7.09 16.36
CA PHE A 974 -6.82 7.47 15.51
C PHE A 974 -6.51 8.77 14.77
N GLU A 975 -7.04 8.88 13.58
CA GLU A 975 -6.85 10.01 12.69
C GLU A 975 -8.17 10.34 12.00
N ILE A 976 -8.49 11.61 11.93
CA ILE A 976 -9.66 12.13 11.25
C ILE A 976 -9.16 13.03 10.13
N GLU A 977 -9.63 12.75 8.94
CA GLU A 977 -9.32 13.47 7.72
C GLU A 977 -10.59 14.06 7.12
N PHE A 978 -10.50 15.30 6.70
CA PHE A 978 -11.53 15.98 5.92
C PHE A 978 -10.93 16.47 4.60
N ARG A 979 -11.38 15.89 3.51
CA ARG A 979 -10.98 16.22 2.15
C ARG A 979 -12.10 16.95 1.42
N LYS A 980 -11.77 17.99 0.67
CA LYS A 980 -12.71 18.77 -0.12
C LYS A 980 -12.18 19.07 -1.51
N VAL A 981 -12.83 18.50 -2.53
CA VAL A 981 -12.58 18.77 -3.96
C VAL A 981 -13.57 19.82 -4.46
N PHE A 982 -13.06 20.84 -5.21
CA PHE A 982 -13.84 21.95 -5.75
C PHE A 982 -13.93 21.91 -7.27
#